data_6f19bac6faac59317a12530e3154c9d8
#
_entry.id   6f19bac6faac59317a12530e3154c9d8
#
_cell.length_a   1.000
_cell.length_b   1.000
_cell.length_c   1.000
_cell.angle_alpha   90.00
_cell.angle_beta   90.00
_cell.angle_gamma   90.00
#
_symmetry.space_group_name_H-M   'P 1'
#
loop_
_entity.id
_entity.type
_entity.pdbx_description
1 polymer ?
#
loop_
_entity_poly.entity_id
_entity_poly.type
_entity_poly.pdbx_seq_one_letter_code
_entity_poly.pdbx_strand_id
1 'polypeptide(L)'
;MRTASERVGRPVSRVEGFDKVTGRARYTADVDVPGLAHAVLVQTEIPHGRVTEESVRRAAEQVGSASGVLHVLTPLNCPALGQLPHELTFDLPLERRPPLSDLTVQHVGQHLAVVVADTLENAAAAASLFTVDYDVLPAQTTARAVLTEPAAPDEESGRIRHGSYLPDHFVKLDEEKLQDRRGEPPERGRSALRVDARYTTPVNAHYPIELSATIAEWNGEQLTVHDSTRWIAGERTALAAYLAIPEDRIRVLSPLVGGAFGSKSFLWMHVVLCAVAARAVGRPVKLVLTRDQMFTSTGHRPRTEQDVRLIADEDGTIVSTEHHTLTETSTVAHFCEPAGLSTRILYTSPHLVVSHRTARINAPTPCFMRGPGEAPGLFALEVAIDELAERARIDPLELRIRNHANADQAGGKPWSGKHLLQCYQEGAERFGWKDRPAAPRSLQRAGVQVGWGMSTATYPGRRMPAGCRVVTDADGHVEFSSATHEVGNGVRTVMTQVAADTAGLPIDRVSFLSGDSAFPAAPYSGASQTTATVGSAVFAAADEWRRRFIAALVDDADSPLFGADPATVDIGTVDPRVAAAYRERLSFSTSSDSGDQSTQAVQSFGAHFCEVEVDEQIGRASVTRWVAVMDCGRVLNPTLARNQVMGGITFGLGMALLEQVPYDDATALPLGEYYLPTHADRPDFDISFLDHPDFHLDPIGVRGIGEIGTCGVPAAVANAIHHATGKRLRDLPITLEDLMIPFEQPGGAA
;
A
#
# COMPACT_ATOMS: atom_id res chain seq x y z
N MET A 1 1.19 -24.18 29.80
CA MET A 1 0.68 -24.36 28.40
C MET A 1 -0.62 -23.61 28.31
N ARG A 2 -0.74 -22.56 27.52
CA ARG A 2 -2.04 -21.93 27.23
C ARG A 2 -2.90 -22.96 26.49
N THR A 3 -4.13 -23.20 26.97
CA THR A 3 -5.14 -23.98 26.26
C THR A 3 -5.33 -23.38 24.86
N ALA A 4 -5.71 -24.19 23.87
CA ALA A 4 -5.98 -23.72 22.50
C ALA A 4 -6.92 -22.51 22.54
N SER A 5 -6.52 -21.42 21.86
CA SER A 5 -7.32 -20.19 21.77
C SER A 5 -8.73 -20.51 21.25
N GLU A 6 -9.75 -20.04 21.97
CA GLU A 6 -11.14 -20.25 21.55
C GLU A 6 -11.61 -19.19 20.55
N ARG A 7 -10.87 -18.05 20.40
CA ARG A 7 -11.31 -16.86 19.64
C ARG A 7 -10.38 -16.49 18.51
N VAL A 8 -9.07 -16.48 18.76
CA VAL A 8 -8.05 -16.30 17.71
C VAL A 8 -7.93 -17.57 16.88
N GLY A 9 -7.85 -17.42 15.56
CA GLY A 9 -7.88 -18.54 14.60
C GLY A 9 -9.31 -18.95 14.15
N ARG A 10 -10.34 -18.26 14.66
CA ARG A 10 -11.74 -18.51 14.26
C ARG A 10 -12.21 -17.51 13.20
N PRO A 11 -13.11 -17.92 12.29
CA PRO A 11 -13.65 -17.06 11.23
C PRO A 11 -14.77 -16.14 11.76
N VAL A 12 -14.42 -15.26 12.70
CA VAL A 12 -15.35 -14.28 13.26
C VAL A 12 -15.74 -13.27 12.18
N SER A 13 -17.04 -13.02 12.05
CA SER A 13 -17.56 -12.00 11.12
C SER A 13 -17.11 -10.61 11.53
N ARG A 14 -17.00 -9.71 10.53
CA ARG A 14 -16.62 -8.31 10.78
C ARG A 14 -17.56 -7.65 11.77
N VAL A 15 -17.01 -7.03 12.82
CA VAL A 15 -17.81 -6.31 13.82
C VAL A 15 -18.57 -5.13 13.21
N GLU A 16 -17.98 -4.48 12.21
CA GLU A 16 -18.60 -3.39 11.43
C GLU A 16 -19.37 -3.88 10.18
N GLY A 17 -19.47 -5.19 9.97
CA GLY A 17 -20.02 -5.77 8.73
C GLY A 17 -21.48 -5.46 8.52
N PHE A 18 -22.30 -5.50 9.59
CA PHE A 18 -23.71 -5.19 9.52
C PHE A 18 -23.97 -3.74 9.10
N ASP A 19 -23.24 -2.79 9.65
CA ASP A 19 -23.39 -1.38 9.29
C ASP A 19 -22.99 -1.12 7.83
N LYS A 20 -21.96 -1.81 7.32
CA LYS A 20 -21.55 -1.71 5.92
C LYS A 20 -22.62 -2.23 4.95
N VAL A 21 -23.17 -3.42 5.19
CA VAL A 21 -24.15 -4.02 4.26
C VAL A 21 -25.55 -3.41 4.35
N THR A 22 -25.84 -2.67 5.43
CA THR A 22 -27.13 -1.98 5.61
C THR A 22 -27.05 -0.48 5.28
N GLY A 23 -25.90 0.02 4.85
CA GLY A 23 -25.68 1.44 4.53
C GLY A 23 -25.64 2.37 5.76
N ARG A 24 -25.46 1.81 6.97
CA ARG A 24 -25.31 2.61 8.20
C ARG A 24 -23.88 3.06 8.46
N ALA A 25 -22.90 2.37 7.88
CA ALA A 25 -21.50 2.79 7.94
C ALA A 25 -21.34 4.18 7.32
N ARG A 26 -20.61 5.06 8.01
CA ARG A 26 -20.33 6.41 7.55
C ARG A 26 -18.86 6.54 7.19
N TYR A 27 -18.62 6.97 5.97
CA TYR A 27 -17.31 7.36 5.45
C TYR A 27 -17.16 8.87 5.50
N THR A 28 -15.98 9.40 5.21
CA THR A 28 -15.69 10.83 5.37
C THR A 28 -16.68 11.71 4.61
N ALA A 29 -17.00 11.40 3.37
CA ALA A 29 -17.94 12.19 2.56
C ALA A 29 -19.39 12.13 3.08
N ASP A 30 -19.75 11.09 3.88
CA ASP A 30 -21.07 10.91 4.44
C ASP A 30 -21.30 11.69 5.76
N VAL A 31 -20.22 12.28 6.31
CA VAL A 31 -20.33 13.05 7.55
C VAL A 31 -21.08 14.35 7.27
N ASP A 32 -22.12 14.58 8.06
CA ASP A 32 -22.94 15.79 8.01
C ASP A 32 -22.56 16.72 9.17
N VAL A 33 -22.23 17.97 8.85
CA VAL A 33 -21.88 19.00 9.82
C VAL A 33 -22.76 20.22 9.60
N PRO A 34 -23.39 20.77 10.65
CA PRO A 34 -24.27 21.92 10.51
C PRO A 34 -23.56 23.13 9.88
N GLY A 35 -24.19 23.77 8.90
CA GLY A 35 -23.67 24.94 8.24
C GLY A 35 -22.57 24.67 7.21
N LEU A 36 -22.45 23.42 6.75
CA LEU A 36 -21.44 22.96 5.79
C LEU A 36 -21.45 23.80 4.51
N ALA A 37 -20.27 24.20 4.05
CA ALA A 37 -20.00 24.73 2.72
C ALA A 37 -19.22 23.69 1.90
N HIS A 38 -19.20 23.84 0.58
CA HIS A 38 -18.57 22.92 -0.34
C HIS A 38 -17.42 23.56 -1.09
N ALA A 39 -16.32 22.84 -1.23
CA ALA A 39 -15.16 23.31 -1.96
C ALA A 39 -14.87 22.39 -3.18
N VAL A 40 -14.48 23.01 -4.29
CA VAL A 40 -14.02 22.35 -5.51
C VAL A 40 -12.65 22.89 -5.87
N LEU A 41 -11.73 21.98 -6.23
CA LEU A 41 -10.37 22.33 -6.68
C LEU A 41 -10.36 22.65 -8.17
N VAL A 42 -9.61 23.70 -8.51
CA VAL A 42 -9.16 23.97 -9.88
C VAL A 42 -7.71 23.54 -10.01
N GLN A 43 -7.39 22.83 -11.09
CA GLN A 43 -6.07 22.26 -11.36
C GLN A 43 -5.46 22.84 -12.64
N THR A 44 -4.12 22.77 -12.74
CA THR A 44 -3.38 23.20 -13.93
C THR A 44 -3.49 22.19 -15.06
N GLU A 45 -3.42 22.65 -16.30
CA GLU A 45 -3.54 21.88 -17.53
C GLU A 45 -2.21 21.68 -18.27
N ILE A 46 -1.12 22.30 -17.78
CA ILE A 46 0.21 22.21 -18.40
C ILE A 46 1.20 21.49 -17.50
N PRO A 47 2.22 20.80 -18.05
CA PRO A 47 3.19 20.06 -17.26
C PRO A 47 4.25 20.97 -16.60
N HIS A 48 4.58 22.12 -17.20
CA HIS A 48 5.57 23.04 -16.68
C HIS A 48 5.35 24.46 -17.20
N GLY A 49 5.48 25.44 -16.33
CA GLY A 49 5.33 26.84 -16.70
C GLY A 49 4.99 27.76 -15.55
N ARG A 50 4.29 28.82 -15.89
CA ARG A 50 3.80 29.80 -14.92
C ARG A 50 2.41 30.27 -15.32
N VAL A 51 1.55 30.45 -14.33
CA VAL A 51 0.26 31.14 -14.52
C VAL A 51 0.49 32.64 -14.41
N THR A 52 -0.13 33.46 -15.25
CA THR A 52 0.01 34.91 -15.18
C THR A 52 -0.84 35.47 -14.02
N GLU A 53 -0.28 36.38 -13.25
CA GLU A 53 -0.96 37.01 -12.09
C GLU A 53 -2.25 37.68 -12.50
N GLU A 54 -2.23 38.41 -13.66
CA GLU A 54 -3.40 39.11 -14.20
C GLU A 54 -4.56 38.16 -14.51
N SER A 55 -4.28 36.99 -15.11
CA SER A 55 -5.33 36.03 -15.43
C SER A 55 -5.91 35.37 -14.17
N VAL A 56 -5.09 35.08 -13.14
CA VAL A 56 -5.57 34.57 -11.86
C VAL A 56 -6.48 35.58 -11.17
N ARG A 57 -6.10 36.86 -11.17
CA ARG A 57 -6.91 37.92 -10.57
C ARG A 57 -8.26 38.06 -11.30
N ARG A 58 -8.25 38.13 -12.63
CA ARG A 58 -9.44 38.21 -13.46
C ARG A 58 -10.36 36.99 -13.21
N ALA A 59 -9.81 35.79 -13.21
CA ALA A 59 -10.57 34.55 -12.98
C ALA A 59 -11.18 34.53 -11.56
N ALA A 60 -10.41 34.94 -10.53
CA ALA A 60 -10.90 34.98 -9.16
C ALA A 60 -12.03 36.01 -8.96
N GLU A 61 -11.96 37.17 -9.60
CA GLU A 61 -13.03 38.21 -9.57
C GLU A 61 -14.30 37.69 -10.29
N GLN A 62 -14.15 37.09 -11.46
CA GLN A 62 -15.27 36.50 -12.22
C GLN A 62 -15.98 35.42 -11.41
N VAL A 63 -15.23 34.43 -10.92
CA VAL A 63 -15.74 33.31 -10.12
C VAL A 63 -16.32 33.79 -8.80
N GLY A 64 -15.67 34.75 -8.12
CA GLY A 64 -16.14 35.31 -6.87
C GLY A 64 -17.47 36.05 -6.96
N SER A 65 -17.86 36.51 -8.15
CA SER A 65 -19.16 37.14 -8.42
C SER A 65 -20.29 36.15 -8.73
N ALA A 66 -19.97 34.84 -8.91
CA ALA A 66 -20.95 33.81 -9.22
C ALA A 66 -21.87 33.52 -8.03
N SER A 67 -23.11 33.10 -8.33
CA SER A 67 -24.13 32.84 -7.33
C SER A 67 -23.70 31.76 -6.32
N GLY A 68 -23.88 32.02 -5.02
CA GLY A 68 -23.57 31.08 -3.96
C GLY A 68 -22.08 30.93 -3.61
N VAL A 69 -21.18 31.58 -4.34
CA VAL A 69 -19.74 31.56 -4.02
C VAL A 69 -19.48 32.36 -2.75
N LEU A 70 -18.78 31.75 -1.81
CA LEU A 70 -18.40 32.33 -0.53
C LEU A 70 -16.97 32.86 -0.53
N HIS A 71 -16.06 32.14 -1.22
CA HIS A 71 -14.64 32.50 -1.31
C HIS A 71 -13.95 31.80 -2.48
N VAL A 72 -12.92 32.46 -3.03
CA VAL A 72 -12.02 31.89 -4.02
C VAL A 72 -10.59 32.01 -3.50
N LEU A 73 -9.99 30.89 -3.12
CA LEU A 73 -8.61 30.82 -2.66
C LEU A 73 -7.68 30.58 -3.84
N THR A 74 -6.64 31.39 -3.98
CA THR A 74 -5.66 31.37 -5.07
C THR A 74 -4.26 31.63 -4.53
N PRO A 75 -3.17 31.47 -5.31
CA PRO A 75 -1.83 31.89 -4.89
C PRO A 75 -1.70 33.36 -4.49
N LEU A 76 -2.62 34.22 -4.92
CA LEU A 76 -2.57 35.67 -4.64
C LEU A 76 -3.15 36.06 -3.26
N ASN A 77 -3.96 35.16 -2.66
CA ASN A 77 -4.64 35.45 -1.38
C ASN A 77 -4.55 34.31 -0.37
N CYS A 78 -3.88 33.20 -0.73
CA CYS A 78 -3.60 32.13 0.22
C CYS A 78 -2.67 32.66 1.33
N PRO A 79 -2.98 32.43 2.62
CA PRO A 79 -2.07 32.80 3.69
C PRO A 79 -0.74 32.04 3.54
N ALA A 80 0.34 32.65 4.03
CA ALA A 80 1.64 32.00 4.06
C ALA A 80 1.55 30.72 4.91
N LEU A 81 1.86 29.58 4.31
CA LEU A 81 1.89 28.28 4.98
C LEU A 81 3.30 27.97 5.47
N GLY A 82 3.39 27.23 6.57
CA GLY A 82 4.65 26.69 7.07
C GLY A 82 5.25 25.64 6.16
N GLN A 83 6.40 25.13 6.56
CA GLN A 83 7.09 24.05 5.85
C GLN A 83 7.10 22.79 6.72
N LEU A 84 7.07 21.64 6.06
CA LEU A 84 7.19 20.35 6.76
C LEU A 84 8.60 20.21 7.37
N PRO A 85 8.72 19.64 8.59
CA PRO A 85 10.00 19.24 9.14
C PRO A 85 10.76 18.31 8.18
N HIS A 86 12.09 18.47 8.14
CA HIS A 86 12.96 17.66 7.29
C HIS A 86 12.75 16.14 7.53
N GLU A 87 12.58 15.75 8.78
CA GLU A 87 12.40 14.35 9.18
C GLU A 87 11.16 13.71 8.54
N LEU A 88 10.11 14.48 8.31
CA LEU A 88 8.92 13.97 7.61
C LEU A 88 9.14 13.88 6.09
N THR A 89 9.86 14.83 5.50
CA THR A 89 10.08 14.86 4.04
C THR A 89 11.25 14.01 3.58
N PHE A 90 12.12 13.59 4.51
CA PHE A 90 13.27 12.76 4.21
C PHE A 90 12.88 11.33 3.82
N ASP A 91 11.98 10.72 4.59
CA ASP A 91 11.60 9.32 4.47
C ASP A 91 10.25 9.08 3.77
N LEU A 92 9.44 10.13 3.56
CA LEU A 92 8.08 9.97 3.05
C LEU A 92 7.88 10.79 1.77
N PRO A 93 7.03 10.36 0.83
CA PRO A 93 6.75 11.09 -0.41
C PRO A 93 5.81 12.30 -0.18
N LEU A 94 6.11 13.10 0.84
CA LEU A 94 5.40 14.34 1.12
C LEU A 94 5.94 15.46 0.24
N GLU A 95 5.03 16.24 -0.31
CA GLU A 95 5.40 17.40 -1.11
C GLU A 95 6.06 18.46 -0.22
N ARG A 96 7.24 18.93 -0.63
CA ARG A 96 8.02 19.92 0.12
C ARG A 96 7.52 21.34 -0.11
N ARG A 97 6.85 21.56 -1.23
CA ARG A 97 6.30 22.87 -1.60
C ARG A 97 4.90 23.01 -1.04
N PRO A 98 4.60 24.04 -0.21
CA PRO A 98 3.24 24.32 0.23
C PRO A 98 2.30 24.59 -0.96
N PRO A 99 1.04 24.16 -0.88
CA PRO A 99 0.09 24.42 -1.96
C PRO A 99 -0.18 25.92 -2.09
N LEU A 100 -0.45 26.36 -3.31
CA LEU A 100 -0.72 27.78 -3.64
C LEU A 100 0.36 28.78 -3.17
N SER A 101 1.62 28.34 -3.01
CA SER A 101 2.71 29.19 -2.53
C SER A 101 3.20 30.21 -3.57
N ASP A 102 3.02 29.90 -4.85
CA ASP A 102 3.40 30.77 -5.97
C ASP A 102 2.65 30.38 -7.26
N LEU A 103 2.94 31.09 -8.36
CA LEU A 103 2.30 30.91 -9.66
C LEU A 103 3.03 29.91 -10.59
N THR A 104 4.06 29.20 -10.11
CA THR A 104 4.82 28.24 -10.91
C THR A 104 4.07 26.91 -10.99
N VAL A 105 3.99 26.36 -12.19
CA VAL A 105 3.45 25.03 -12.46
C VAL A 105 4.60 24.04 -12.62
N GLN A 106 4.55 22.93 -11.89
CA GLN A 106 5.57 21.86 -11.90
C GLN A 106 5.07 20.56 -12.54
N HIS A 107 3.76 20.37 -12.58
CA HIS A 107 3.12 19.20 -13.21
C HIS A 107 1.65 19.50 -13.53
N VAL A 108 1.10 18.71 -14.44
CA VAL A 108 -0.34 18.70 -14.72
C VAL A 108 -1.12 18.29 -13.46
N GLY A 109 -2.27 18.94 -13.24
CA GLY A 109 -3.12 18.66 -12.08
C GLY A 109 -2.64 19.28 -10.77
N GLN A 110 -1.59 20.13 -10.79
CA GLN A 110 -1.21 20.93 -9.62
C GLN A 110 -2.37 21.84 -9.22
N HIS A 111 -2.63 21.98 -7.93
CA HIS A 111 -3.73 22.81 -7.43
C HIS A 111 -3.47 24.28 -7.70
N LEU A 112 -4.41 24.95 -8.36
CA LEU A 112 -4.33 26.37 -8.77
C LEU A 112 -5.28 27.26 -7.98
N ALA A 113 -6.50 26.75 -7.68
CA ALA A 113 -7.47 27.49 -6.88
C ALA A 113 -8.41 26.55 -6.11
N VAL A 114 -9.07 27.09 -5.08
CA VAL A 114 -10.17 26.44 -4.37
C VAL A 114 -11.38 27.36 -4.41
N VAL A 115 -12.47 26.89 -5.00
CA VAL A 115 -13.75 27.61 -5.04
C VAL A 115 -14.65 27.08 -3.95
N VAL A 116 -15.05 27.93 -3.01
CA VAL A 116 -15.94 27.59 -1.89
C VAL A 116 -17.30 28.20 -2.13
N ALA A 117 -18.37 27.41 -2.05
CA ALA A 117 -19.74 27.86 -2.21
C ALA A 117 -20.68 27.22 -1.17
N ASP A 118 -21.91 27.73 -1.11
CA ASP A 118 -22.98 27.23 -0.22
C ASP A 118 -23.46 25.81 -0.59
N THR A 119 -23.36 25.42 -1.88
CA THR A 119 -23.67 24.07 -2.37
C THR A 119 -22.56 23.54 -3.27
N LEU A 120 -22.51 22.21 -3.46
CA LEU A 120 -21.55 21.58 -4.35
C LEU A 120 -21.78 22.00 -5.81
N GLU A 121 -23.04 22.14 -6.22
CA GLU A 121 -23.40 22.52 -7.57
C GLU A 121 -22.92 23.94 -7.90
N ASN A 122 -23.10 24.90 -6.96
CA ASN A 122 -22.60 26.26 -7.10
C ASN A 122 -21.07 26.29 -7.13
N ALA A 123 -20.39 25.52 -6.29
CA ALA A 123 -18.93 25.42 -6.28
C ALA A 123 -18.40 24.84 -7.61
N ALA A 124 -19.00 23.76 -8.12
CA ALA A 124 -18.59 23.13 -9.36
C ALA A 124 -18.85 24.01 -10.59
N ALA A 125 -20.04 24.63 -10.67
CA ALA A 125 -20.38 25.56 -11.75
C ALA A 125 -19.45 26.77 -11.77
N ALA A 126 -19.15 27.33 -10.60
CA ALA A 126 -18.22 28.47 -10.49
C ALA A 126 -16.77 28.06 -10.81
N ALA A 127 -16.31 26.91 -10.34
CA ALA A 127 -14.97 26.39 -10.65
C ALA A 127 -14.73 26.21 -12.15
N SER A 128 -15.75 25.79 -12.91
CA SER A 128 -15.64 25.65 -14.39
C SER A 128 -15.44 26.97 -15.12
N LEU A 129 -15.70 28.11 -14.48
CA LEU A 129 -15.46 29.44 -15.04
C LEU A 129 -14.04 29.95 -14.79
N PHE A 130 -13.26 29.24 -13.95
CA PHE A 130 -11.91 29.68 -13.60
C PHE A 130 -10.92 29.34 -14.70
N THR A 131 -10.68 30.27 -15.62
CA THR A 131 -9.75 30.13 -16.73
C THR A 131 -8.57 31.08 -16.59
N VAL A 132 -7.37 30.58 -16.88
CA VAL A 132 -6.11 31.33 -16.75
C VAL A 132 -5.25 31.26 -17.99
N ASP A 133 -4.34 32.21 -18.14
CA ASP A 133 -3.34 32.23 -19.18
C ASP A 133 -2.02 31.65 -18.64
N TYR A 134 -1.35 30.85 -19.46
CA TYR A 134 -0.09 30.18 -19.10
C TYR A 134 1.08 30.68 -19.92
N ASP A 135 2.19 30.97 -19.26
CA ASP A 135 3.52 31.02 -19.87
C ASP A 135 4.11 29.61 -19.81
N VAL A 136 3.98 28.87 -20.91
CA VAL A 136 4.41 27.47 -21.00
C VAL A 136 5.93 27.40 -21.13
N LEU A 137 6.56 26.58 -20.31
CA LEU A 137 8.00 26.28 -20.35
C LEU A 137 8.27 24.85 -20.83
N PRO A 138 9.47 24.55 -21.34
CA PRO A 138 9.85 23.19 -21.66
C PRO A 138 9.68 22.27 -20.46
N ALA A 139 9.04 21.11 -20.67
CA ALA A 139 8.82 20.10 -19.65
C ALA A 139 9.68 18.87 -19.87
N GLN A 140 10.09 18.24 -18.80
CA GLN A 140 10.77 16.95 -18.80
C GLN A 140 9.77 15.93 -18.21
N THR A 141 9.14 15.14 -19.05
CA THR A 141 8.00 14.28 -18.70
C THR A 141 8.34 12.79 -18.65
N THR A 142 9.55 12.40 -19.05
CA THR A 142 10.01 11.02 -19.07
C THR A 142 11.37 10.86 -18.42
N ALA A 143 11.63 9.70 -17.80
CA ALA A 143 12.92 9.41 -17.21
C ALA A 143 14.09 9.51 -18.21
N ARG A 144 13.87 9.12 -19.45
CA ARG A 144 14.89 9.17 -20.52
C ARG A 144 15.37 10.58 -20.82
N ALA A 145 14.47 11.56 -20.72
CA ALA A 145 14.80 12.96 -20.97
C ALA A 145 15.85 13.53 -19.99
N VAL A 146 15.89 12.97 -18.77
CA VAL A 146 16.75 13.48 -17.66
C VAL A 146 17.81 12.49 -17.16
N LEU A 147 17.96 11.35 -17.83
CA LEU A 147 18.79 10.24 -17.31
C LEU A 147 20.26 10.61 -17.12
N THR A 148 20.81 11.48 -17.99
CA THR A 148 22.19 11.93 -17.97
C THR A 148 22.42 13.19 -17.14
N GLU A 149 21.35 13.86 -16.71
CA GLU A 149 21.43 15.09 -15.93
C GLU A 149 21.47 14.77 -14.43
N PRO A 150 22.42 15.29 -13.64
CA PRO A 150 22.39 15.12 -12.19
C PRO A 150 21.26 15.96 -11.58
N ALA A 151 20.47 15.35 -10.71
CA ALA A 151 19.45 16.07 -9.95
C ALA A 151 20.11 16.96 -8.90
N ALA A 152 19.76 18.25 -8.89
CA ALA A 152 20.27 19.22 -7.96
C ALA A 152 19.12 19.92 -7.20
N PRO A 153 19.28 20.27 -5.91
CA PRO A 153 18.30 21.09 -5.19
C PRO A 153 18.28 22.52 -5.73
N ASP A 154 17.12 23.14 -5.65
CA ASP A 154 16.95 24.58 -5.78
C ASP A 154 16.98 25.15 -4.35
N GLU A 155 18.08 25.80 -4.01
CA GLU A 155 18.34 26.31 -2.64
C GLU A 155 17.36 27.40 -2.22
N GLU A 156 16.88 28.22 -3.16
CA GLU A 156 16.00 29.34 -2.86
C GLU A 156 14.54 28.93 -2.61
N SER A 157 14.03 27.95 -3.35
CA SER A 157 12.62 27.52 -3.28
C SER A 157 12.41 26.18 -2.57
N GLY A 158 13.46 25.49 -2.16
CA GLY A 158 13.40 24.13 -1.60
C GLY A 158 12.95 23.06 -2.61
N ARG A 159 12.87 23.40 -3.90
CA ARG A 159 12.53 22.48 -4.98
C ARG A 159 13.76 21.73 -5.43
N ILE A 160 13.52 20.57 -6.03
CA ILE A 160 14.57 19.75 -6.62
C ILE A 160 14.43 19.86 -8.13
N ARG A 161 15.54 20.22 -8.80
CA ARG A 161 15.58 20.33 -10.27
C ARG A 161 15.38 18.97 -10.93
N HIS A 162 15.04 19.00 -12.21
CA HIS A 162 15.06 17.81 -13.06
C HIS A 162 16.45 17.14 -13.00
N GLY A 163 16.49 15.88 -13.33
CA GLY A 163 17.73 15.11 -13.35
C GLY A 163 17.54 13.73 -12.74
N SER A 164 18.64 12.97 -12.68
CA SER A 164 18.63 11.63 -12.08
C SER A 164 19.63 11.53 -10.93
N TYR A 165 19.35 10.64 -9.96
CA TYR A 165 20.21 10.40 -8.81
C TYR A 165 20.14 8.95 -8.37
N LEU A 166 21.16 8.51 -7.62
CA LEU A 166 21.14 7.24 -6.90
C LEU A 166 20.57 7.53 -5.50
N PRO A 167 19.42 6.97 -5.13
CA PRO A 167 18.89 7.18 -3.79
C PRO A 167 19.77 6.47 -2.76
N ASP A 168 20.18 7.19 -1.72
CA ASP A 168 20.99 6.73 -0.59
C ASP A 168 20.12 6.32 0.61
N HIS A 169 18.86 6.73 0.63
CA HIS A 169 17.87 6.39 1.64
C HIS A 169 16.46 6.47 1.07
N PHE A 170 15.53 5.67 1.61
CA PHE A 170 14.09 5.78 1.37
C PHE A 170 13.32 4.89 2.35
N VAL A 171 12.43 5.47 3.17
CA VAL A 171 11.52 4.74 4.09
C VAL A 171 12.21 3.64 4.89
N LYS A 172 13.19 4.01 5.69
CA LYS A 172 14.01 3.09 6.51
C LYS A 172 14.84 2.09 5.69
N LEU A 173 15.00 2.34 4.41
CA LEU A 173 15.98 1.71 3.55
C LEU A 173 17.20 2.63 3.49
N ASP A 174 18.35 2.08 3.75
CA ASP A 174 19.65 2.73 3.65
C ASP A 174 20.32 2.43 2.28
N GLU A 175 21.43 3.08 2.02
CA GLU A 175 22.16 2.90 0.78
C GLU A 175 22.51 1.43 0.51
N GLU A 176 22.88 0.66 1.53
CA GLU A 176 23.22 -0.77 1.39
C GLU A 176 22.06 -1.60 0.89
N LYS A 177 20.82 -1.18 1.15
CA LYS A 177 19.62 -1.85 0.64
C LYS A 177 19.26 -1.41 -0.77
N LEU A 178 19.48 -0.14 -1.08
CA LEU A 178 19.14 0.44 -2.38
C LEU A 178 20.24 0.25 -3.43
N GLN A 179 21.52 0.16 -3.00
CA GLN A 179 22.70 0.01 -3.84
C GLN A 179 23.56 -1.15 -3.32
N ASP A 180 23.10 -2.39 -3.45
CA ASP A 180 23.76 -3.57 -2.90
C ASP A 180 24.71 -4.21 -3.92
N ARG A 181 25.97 -4.43 -3.54
CA ARG A 181 26.96 -5.12 -4.35
C ARG A 181 27.78 -6.09 -3.51
N ARG A 182 27.78 -7.38 -3.90
CA ARG A 182 28.44 -8.47 -3.18
C ARG A 182 29.13 -9.43 -4.10
N GLY A 183 30.22 -10.02 -3.61
CA GLY A 183 30.99 -11.04 -4.30
C GLY A 183 31.70 -10.52 -5.56
N GLU A 184 32.49 -11.40 -6.15
CA GLU A 184 33.20 -11.12 -7.38
C GLU A 184 32.42 -11.61 -8.60
N PRO A 185 32.42 -10.88 -9.72
CA PRO A 185 31.77 -11.34 -10.94
C PRO A 185 32.37 -12.67 -11.41
N PRO A 186 31.60 -13.56 -12.02
CA PRO A 186 32.08 -14.83 -12.52
C PRO A 186 33.16 -14.63 -13.58
N GLU A 187 34.13 -15.54 -13.63
CA GLU A 187 35.24 -15.49 -14.60
C GLU A 187 34.74 -15.41 -16.06
N ARG A 188 35.41 -14.57 -16.87
CA ARG A 188 35.07 -14.46 -18.29
C ARG A 188 35.36 -15.78 -19.00
N GLY A 189 34.36 -16.31 -19.73
CA GLY A 189 34.51 -17.53 -20.52
C GLY A 189 34.05 -18.81 -19.83
N ARG A 190 33.54 -18.76 -18.59
CA ARG A 190 32.83 -19.86 -17.98
C ARG A 190 31.59 -20.18 -18.83
N SER A 191 31.47 -21.45 -19.26
CA SER A 191 30.25 -21.91 -19.93
C SER A 191 29.09 -21.75 -18.95
N ALA A 192 28.11 -20.92 -19.29
CA ALA A 192 27.05 -20.58 -18.36
C ALA A 192 25.76 -20.32 -19.11
N LEU A 193 24.67 -20.73 -18.52
CA LEU A 193 23.35 -20.30 -18.91
C LEU A 193 23.18 -18.82 -18.53
N ARG A 194 22.58 -18.04 -19.40
CA ARG A 194 22.44 -16.59 -19.19
C ARG A 194 21.06 -16.09 -19.60
N VAL A 195 20.46 -15.27 -18.76
CA VAL A 195 19.33 -14.38 -19.09
C VAL A 195 19.83 -12.95 -18.96
N ASP A 196 19.51 -12.10 -19.92
CA ASP A 196 19.84 -10.67 -19.92
C ASP A 196 18.68 -9.98 -20.61
N ALA A 197 17.82 -9.33 -19.80
CA ALA A 197 16.55 -8.82 -20.31
C ALA A 197 16.09 -7.58 -19.54
N ARG A 198 15.36 -6.73 -20.26
CA ARG A 198 14.67 -5.55 -19.70
C ARG A 198 13.20 -5.86 -19.48
N TYR A 199 12.69 -5.38 -18.36
CA TYR A 199 11.29 -5.49 -17.96
C TYR A 199 10.73 -4.11 -17.66
N THR A 200 9.49 -3.84 -18.04
CA THR A 200 8.85 -2.56 -17.77
C THR A 200 7.51 -2.75 -17.04
N THR A 201 7.23 -1.84 -16.12
CA THR A 201 5.89 -1.73 -15.52
C THR A 201 5.36 -0.32 -15.75
N PRO A 202 4.06 -0.16 -16.03
CA PRO A 202 3.46 1.14 -16.30
C PRO A 202 3.22 1.93 -15.01
N VAL A 203 2.72 3.14 -15.14
CA VAL A 203 2.09 3.87 -14.05
C VAL A 203 0.76 3.20 -13.70
N ASN A 204 0.54 2.87 -12.40
CA ASN A 204 -0.72 2.34 -11.91
C ASN A 204 -1.36 3.28 -10.90
N ALA A 205 -2.67 3.53 -11.03
CA ALA A 205 -3.45 4.27 -10.06
C ALA A 205 -4.00 3.35 -8.95
N HIS A 206 -4.09 3.85 -7.73
CA HIS A 206 -4.61 3.09 -6.57
C HIS A 206 -6.10 2.77 -6.69
N TYR A 207 -6.84 3.67 -7.28
CA TYR A 207 -8.25 3.57 -7.62
C TYR A 207 -9.16 3.03 -6.47
N PRO A 208 -9.05 3.55 -5.22
CA PRO A 208 -9.98 3.14 -4.17
C PRO A 208 -11.41 3.54 -4.53
N ILE A 209 -12.39 2.75 -4.11
CA ILE A 209 -13.82 3.05 -4.38
C ILE A 209 -14.21 4.39 -3.73
N GLU A 210 -13.85 4.59 -2.47
CA GLU A 210 -14.02 5.87 -1.80
C GLU A 210 -13.07 6.92 -2.38
N LEU A 211 -13.63 8.03 -2.85
CA LEU A 211 -12.86 9.21 -3.25
C LEU A 211 -12.14 9.80 -2.04
N SER A 212 -11.03 10.48 -2.27
CA SER A 212 -10.38 11.27 -1.21
C SER A 212 -11.28 12.44 -0.82
N ALA A 213 -11.66 12.50 0.44
CA ALA A 213 -12.61 13.46 0.98
C ALA A 213 -12.09 14.01 2.29
N THR A 214 -12.26 15.31 2.50
CA THR A 214 -11.90 16.04 3.72
C THR A 214 -13.04 16.95 4.15
N ILE A 215 -13.32 16.99 5.44
CA ILE A 215 -14.17 18.05 6.05
C ILE A 215 -13.35 18.71 7.14
N ALA A 216 -13.18 20.02 7.05
CA ALA A 216 -12.46 20.82 8.04
C ALA A 216 -13.40 21.78 8.75
N GLU A 217 -13.31 21.85 10.07
CA GLU A 217 -14.11 22.73 10.92
C GLU A 217 -13.22 23.41 11.97
N TRP A 218 -13.36 24.73 12.10
CA TRP A 218 -12.69 25.52 13.12
C TRP A 218 -13.67 25.95 14.22
N ASN A 219 -13.32 25.65 15.46
CA ASN A 219 -13.97 26.20 16.65
C ASN A 219 -12.95 27.06 17.42
N GLY A 220 -12.98 28.35 17.15
CA GLY A 220 -11.92 29.26 17.60
C GLY A 220 -10.59 28.87 16.99
N GLU A 221 -9.64 28.43 17.81
CA GLU A 221 -8.32 27.98 17.37
C GLU A 221 -8.18 26.43 17.29
N GLN A 222 -9.24 25.70 17.60
CA GLN A 222 -9.28 24.25 17.50
C GLN A 222 -9.74 23.84 16.10
N LEU A 223 -8.99 22.96 15.45
CA LEU A 223 -9.29 22.37 14.14
C LEU A 223 -9.71 20.90 14.29
N THR A 224 -10.90 20.57 13.81
CA THR A 224 -11.31 19.19 13.59
C THR A 224 -11.29 18.88 12.10
N VAL A 225 -10.61 17.81 11.72
CA VAL A 225 -10.55 17.32 10.34
C VAL A 225 -11.11 15.92 10.29
N HIS A 226 -12.18 15.71 9.52
CA HIS A 226 -12.56 14.39 9.05
C HIS A 226 -11.87 14.16 7.71
N ASP A 227 -11.02 13.15 7.63
CA ASP A 227 -10.31 12.83 6.39
C ASP A 227 -10.32 11.35 6.08
N SER A 228 -10.35 11.02 4.79
CA SER A 228 -10.23 9.63 4.33
C SER A 228 -8.76 9.19 4.31
N THR A 229 -8.12 9.19 5.47
CA THR A 229 -6.68 8.92 5.65
C THR A 229 -6.44 7.61 6.42
N ARG A 230 -5.28 7.01 6.22
CA ARG A 230 -4.75 5.92 7.04
C ARG A 230 -3.50 6.32 7.84
N TRP A 231 -3.31 7.61 8.11
CA TRP A 231 -2.14 8.18 8.81
C TRP A 231 -2.51 9.31 9.78
N ILE A 232 -3.60 9.18 10.54
CA ILE A 232 -4.17 10.25 11.37
C ILE A 232 -3.15 10.93 12.32
N ALA A 233 -2.22 10.20 12.91
CA ALA A 233 -1.23 10.77 13.82
C ALA A 233 -0.24 11.66 13.06
N GLY A 234 0.36 11.17 11.97
CA GLY A 234 1.31 11.94 11.19
C GLY A 234 0.65 13.06 10.37
N GLU A 235 -0.61 12.88 9.96
CA GLU A 235 -1.38 13.93 9.33
C GLU A 235 -1.61 15.10 10.27
N ARG A 236 -1.92 14.85 11.54
CA ARG A 236 -2.00 15.87 12.59
C ARG A 236 -0.71 16.67 12.70
N THR A 237 0.45 15.99 12.77
CA THR A 237 1.77 16.62 12.81
C THR A 237 2.04 17.47 11.57
N ALA A 238 1.74 16.93 10.38
CA ALA A 238 1.98 17.65 9.12
C ALA A 238 1.05 18.87 8.97
N LEU A 239 -0.23 18.75 9.34
CA LEU A 239 -1.16 19.89 9.38
C LEU A 239 -0.70 20.98 10.36
N ALA A 240 -0.22 20.59 11.54
CA ALA A 240 0.33 21.53 12.51
C ALA A 240 1.49 22.35 11.93
N ALA A 241 2.39 21.68 11.19
CA ALA A 241 3.51 22.34 10.53
C ALA A 241 3.06 23.30 9.41
N TYR A 242 2.16 22.86 8.51
CA TYR A 242 1.67 23.72 7.42
C TYR A 242 0.86 24.91 7.93
N LEU A 243 -0.01 24.70 8.92
CA LEU A 243 -0.90 25.76 9.45
C LEU A 243 -0.22 26.62 10.53
N ALA A 244 1.02 26.26 10.92
CA ALA A 244 1.78 26.93 11.98
C ALA A 244 1.00 27.04 13.31
N ILE A 245 0.32 25.96 13.72
CA ILE A 245 -0.44 25.85 14.97
C ILE A 245 0.03 24.64 15.80
N PRO A 246 -0.17 24.65 17.13
CA PRO A 246 0.16 23.51 17.99
C PRO A 246 -0.63 22.25 17.61
N GLU A 247 0.04 21.08 17.66
CA GLU A 247 -0.60 19.78 17.35
C GLU A 247 -1.81 19.46 18.23
N ASP A 248 -1.78 19.86 19.50
CA ASP A 248 -2.86 19.63 20.45
C ASP A 248 -4.15 20.40 20.13
N ARG A 249 -4.08 21.35 19.18
CA ARG A 249 -5.22 22.06 18.64
C ARG A 249 -5.84 21.37 17.42
N ILE A 250 -5.30 20.25 16.99
CA ILE A 250 -5.78 19.50 15.82
C ILE A 250 -6.28 18.12 16.23
N ARG A 251 -7.49 17.80 15.82
CA ARG A 251 -8.05 16.45 15.90
C ARG A 251 -8.37 15.93 14.51
N VAL A 252 -7.80 14.78 14.15
CA VAL A 252 -8.06 14.10 12.88
C VAL A 252 -8.91 12.85 13.14
N LEU A 253 -9.98 12.70 12.38
CA LEU A 253 -10.97 11.63 12.49
C LEU A 253 -11.07 10.86 11.17
N SER A 254 -10.84 9.55 11.20
CA SER A 254 -10.91 8.65 10.05
C SER A 254 -11.38 7.25 10.49
N PRO A 255 -12.62 7.11 10.95
CA PRO A 255 -13.10 5.87 11.57
C PRO A 255 -13.21 4.70 10.59
N LEU A 256 -13.55 4.95 9.34
CA LEU A 256 -13.62 3.99 8.25
C LEU A 256 -13.02 4.59 6.99
N VAL A 257 -12.25 3.79 6.26
CA VAL A 257 -11.66 4.16 4.97
C VAL A 257 -12.10 3.15 3.91
N GLY A 258 -12.69 3.65 2.83
CA GLY A 258 -13.26 2.86 1.73
C GLY A 258 -12.23 2.40 0.69
N GLY A 259 -11.09 1.91 1.17
CA GLY A 259 -9.93 1.53 0.37
C GLY A 259 -8.88 2.63 0.33
N ALA A 260 -7.61 2.21 0.27
CA ALA A 260 -6.48 3.13 0.18
C ALA A 260 -5.40 2.63 -0.79
N PHE A 261 -4.96 1.39 -0.67
CA PHE A 261 -3.93 0.72 -1.48
C PHE A 261 -2.60 1.45 -1.60
N GLY A 262 -2.47 2.59 -0.92
CA GLY A 262 -1.32 3.50 -0.93
C GLY A 262 -1.68 4.98 -1.01
N SER A 263 -2.73 5.37 -1.73
CA SER A 263 -3.11 6.76 -2.00
C SER A 263 -3.44 7.60 -0.76
N LYS A 264 -3.94 6.99 0.30
CA LYS A 264 -4.37 7.66 1.55
C LYS A 264 -3.35 7.47 2.67
N SER A 265 -2.06 7.30 2.32
CA SER A 265 -1.00 6.98 3.28
C SER A 265 -0.37 8.18 3.95
N PHE A 266 -0.53 9.36 3.35
CA PHE A 266 0.14 10.59 3.77
C PHE A 266 -0.78 11.77 3.56
N LEU A 267 -0.38 12.94 4.08
CA LEU A 267 -1.08 14.18 3.87
C LEU A 267 -0.94 14.63 2.40
N TRP A 268 -2.07 14.78 1.73
CA TRP A 268 -2.14 15.41 0.40
C TRP A 268 -2.61 16.87 0.50
N MET A 269 -2.25 17.67 -0.49
CA MET A 269 -2.43 19.13 -0.45
C MET A 269 -3.90 19.57 -0.35
N HIS A 270 -4.85 18.78 -0.84
CA HIS A 270 -6.28 19.09 -0.71
C HIS A 270 -6.75 19.18 0.75
N VAL A 271 -6.14 18.43 1.67
CA VAL A 271 -6.46 18.46 3.11
C VAL A 271 -6.06 19.81 3.71
N VAL A 272 -4.84 20.27 3.40
CA VAL A 272 -4.34 21.60 3.83
C VAL A 272 -5.24 22.71 3.28
N LEU A 273 -5.56 22.63 1.98
CA LEU A 273 -6.41 23.64 1.31
C LEU A 273 -7.84 23.67 1.88
N CYS A 274 -8.40 22.51 2.22
CA CYS A 274 -9.70 22.42 2.89
C CYS A 274 -9.69 23.11 4.25
N ALA A 275 -8.65 22.91 5.07
CA ALA A 275 -8.51 23.55 6.37
C ALA A 275 -8.34 25.08 6.24
N VAL A 276 -7.55 25.56 5.26
CA VAL A 276 -7.39 26.99 4.96
C VAL A 276 -8.70 27.61 4.48
N ALA A 277 -9.40 26.93 3.57
CA ALA A 277 -10.69 27.38 3.05
C ALA A 277 -11.75 27.50 4.16
N ALA A 278 -11.83 26.51 5.06
CA ALA A 278 -12.76 26.54 6.20
C ALA A 278 -12.49 27.73 7.13
N ARG A 279 -11.22 28.06 7.37
CA ARG A 279 -10.84 29.23 8.16
C ARG A 279 -11.21 30.55 7.46
N ALA A 280 -11.02 30.61 6.14
CA ALA A 280 -11.32 31.80 5.34
C ALA A 280 -12.82 32.14 5.32
N VAL A 281 -13.70 31.13 5.24
CA VAL A 281 -15.15 31.35 5.21
C VAL A 281 -15.82 31.34 6.60
N GLY A 282 -15.10 30.95 7.67
CA GLY A 282 -15.63 30.86 9.03
C GLY A 282 -16.76 29.82 9.19
N ARG A 283 -16.77 28.77 8.34
CA ARG A 283 -17.76 27.69 8.31
C ARG A 283 -17.05 26.34 8.09
N PRO A 284 -17.66 25.19 8.47
CA PRO A 284 -17.19 23.91 8.04
C PRO A 284 -17.17 23.81 6.51
N VAL A 285 -16.11 23.24 5.94
CA VAL A 285 -15.96 23.06 4.49
C VAL A 285 -15.73 21.59 4.19
N LYS A 286 -16.48 21.05 3.21
CA LYS A 286 -16.28 19.72 2.62
C LYS A 286 -15.63 19.86 1.25
N LEU A 287 -14.53 19.14 1.04
CA LEU A 287 -13.83 19.02 -0.22
C LEU A 287 -13.73 17.52 -0.58
N VAL A 288 -14.27 17.14 -1.72
CA VAL A 288 -14.18 15.78 -2.27
C VAL A 288 -13.52 15.86 -3.62
N LEU A 289 -12.42 15.14 -3.81
CA LEU A 289 -11.76 15.05 -5.11
C LEU A 289 -12.64 14.27 -6.08
N THR A 290 -12.69 14.71 -7.33
CA THR A 290 -13.26 13.87 -8.40
C THR A 290 -12.34 12.68 -8.69
N ARG A 291 -12.85 11.66 -9.39
CA ARG A 291 -12.03 10.54 -9.79
C ARG A 291 -10.84 10.99 -10.65
N ASP A 292 -11.06 11.89 -11.59
CA ASP A 292 -10.01 12.44 -12.46
C ASP A 292 -8.93 13.19 -11.66
N GLN A 293 -9.33 13.99 -10.69
CA GLN A 293 -8.39 14.69 -9.81
C GLN A 293 -7.51 13.75 -8.99
N MET A 294 -7.99 12.55 -8.66
CA MET A 294 -7.19 11.57 -7.90
C MET A 294 -5.99 11.04 -8.70
N PHE A 295 -6.03 11.01 -10.03
CA PHE A 295 -4.88 10.59 -10.85
C PHE A 295 -3.68 11.52 -10.72
N THR A 296 -3.90 12.77 -10.36
CA THR A 296 -2.85 13.80 -10.27
C THR A 296 -2.58 14.32 -8.86
N SER A 297 -3.46 14.01 -7.88
CA SER A 297 -3.41 14.61 -6.53
C SER A 297 -3.15 13.64 -5.39
N THR A 298 -3.27 12.32 -5.60
CA THR A 298 -3.22 11.33 -4.51
C THR A 298 -2.19 10.22 -4.71
N GLY A 299 -1.20 10.49 -5.54
CA GLY A 299 -0.11 9.59 -5.85
C GLY A 299 -0.49 8.43 -6.79
N HIS A 300 0.53 7.71 -7.21
CA HIS A 300 0.43 6.56 -8.12
C HIS A 300 1.68 5.68 -7.94
N ARG A 301 1.63 4.40 -8.35
CA ARG A 301 2.85 3.61 -8.54
C ARG A 301 3.57 4.16 -9.75
N PRO A 302 4.85 4.56 -9.64
CA PRO A 302 5.59 5.07 -10.79
C PRO A 302 5.93 3.95 -11.79
N ARG A 303 6.18 4.35 -13.01
CA ARG A 303 6.79 3.49 -14.03
C ARG A 303 8.14 2.99 -13.54
N THR A 304 8.46 1.73 -13.88
CA THR A 304 9.80 1.18 -13.70
C THR A 304 10.34 0.60 -15.01
N GLU A 305 11.66 0.78 -15.24
CA GLU A 305 12.45 0.03 -16.22
C GLU A 305 13.48 -0.79 -15.42
N GLN A 306 13.51 -2.10 -15.60
CA GLN A 306 14.33 -3.01 -14.82
C GLN A 306 15.17 -3.87 -15.73
N ASP A 307 16.50 -3.75 -15.63
CA ASP A 307 17.45 -4.61 -16.33
C ASP A 307 17.85 -5.74 -15.38
N VAL A 308 17.50 -6.99 -15.72
CA VAL A 308 17.84 -8.18 -14.95
C VAL A 308 18.78 -9.06 -15.75
N ARG A 309 19.93 -9.41 -15.11
CA ARG A 309 20.89 -10.37 -15.64
C ARG A 309 21.07 -11.52 -14.67
N LEU A 310 20.84 -12.74 -15.14
CA LEU A 310 21.10 -13.97 -14.42
C LEU A 310 22.19 -14.76 -15.15
N ILE A 311 23.13 -15.31 -14.40
CA ILE A 311 24.14 -16.26 -14.89
C ILE A 311 24.07 -17.49 -13.98
N ALA A 312 23.96 -18.67 -14.58
CA ALA A 312 23.92 -19.94 -13.87
C ALA A 312 24.85 -20.97 -14.53
N ASP A 313 25.27 -21.93 -13.75
CA ASP A 313 25.97 -23.12 -14.26
C ASP A 313 25.00 -24.00 -15.09
N GLU A 314 25.54 -25.00 -15.80
CA GLU A 314 24.77 -25.90 -16.67
C GLU A 314 23.65 -26.66 -15.94
N ASP A 315 23.83 -26.89 -14.64
CA ASP A 315 22.82 -27.51 -13.79
C ASP A 315 21.75 -26.56 -13.27
N GLY A 316 21.79 -25.28 -13.66
CA GLY A 316 20.86 -24.23 -13.22
C GLY A 316 21.20 -23.58 -11.88
N THR A 317 22.34 -23.89 -11.26
CA THR A 317 22.78 -23.17 -10.03
C THR A 317 23.20 -21.73 -10.36
N ILE A 318 22.52 -20.76 -9.78
CA ILE A 318 22.79 -19.33 -10.01
C ILE A 318 24.13 -18.94 -9.40
N VAL A 319 24.98 -18.30 -10.19
CA VAL A 319 26.31 -17.81 -9.78
C VAL A 319 26.37 -16.29 -9.79
N SER A 320 25.48 -15.61 -10.51
CA SER A 320 25.43 -14.15 -10.56
C SER A 320 24.03 -13.65 -10.82
N THR A 321 23.65 -12.62 -10.09
CA THR A 321 22.41 -11.87 -10.27
C THR A 321 22.70 -10.38 -10.26
N GLU A 322 22.27 -9.67 -11.31
CA GLU A 322 22.28 -8.23 -11.37
C GLU A 322 20.86 -7.73 -11.63
N HIS A 323 20.40 -6.74 -10.87
CA HIS A 323 19.08 -6.14 -11.02
C HIS A 323 19.17 -4.63 -10.87
N HIS A 324 19.03 -3.90 -11.97
CA HIS A 324 19.09 -2.45 -12.03
C HIS A 324 17.70 -1.89 -12.31
N THR A 325 17.24 -0.98 -11.46
CA THR A 325 15.92 -0.33 -11.56
C THR A 325 16.09 1.15 -11.86
N LEU A 326 15.40 1.64 -12.88
CA LEU A 326 15.12 3.05 -13.10
C LEU A 326 13.66 3.32 -12.78
N THR A 327 13.39 4.33 -11.93
CA THR A 327 12.05 4.76 -11.53
C THR A 327 11.89 6.27 -11.70
N GLU A 328 10.66 6.76 -11.71
CA GLU A 328 10.33 8.18 -11.87
C GLU A 328 9.83 8.79 -10.57
N THR A 329 10.10 10.08 -10.35
CA THR A 329 9.56 10.87 -9.25
C THR A 329 9.33 12.32 -9.68
N SER A 330 8.58 13.08 -8.85
CA SER A 330 8.31 14.50 -9.10
C SER A 330 9.49 15.39 -8.70
N THR A 331 9.42 16.68 -9.08
CA THR A 331 10.35 17.73 -8.64
C THR A 331 10.01 18.30 -7.27
N VAL A 332 8.87 17.92 -6.68
CA VAL A 332 8.37 18.48 -5.41
C VAL A 332 8.43 17.50 -4.23
N ALA A 333 8.71 16.21 -4.51
CA ALA A 333 8.81 15.18 -3.48
C ALA A 333 9.95 14.21 -3.76
N HIS A 334 10.31 13.40 -2.76
CA HIS A 334 11.26 12.30 -2.89
C HIS A 334 10.51 10.98 -2.88
N PHE A 335 10.67 10.17 -3.93
CA PHE A 335 10.13 8.81 -4.01
C PHE A 335 11.07 7.91 -4.81
N CYS A 336 11.23 6.68 -4.37
CA CYS A 336 11.92 5.61 -5.08
C CYS A 336 11.05 4.34 -5.03
N GLU A 337 10.76 3.70 -6.16
CA GLU A 337 10.17 2.36 -6.16
C GLU A 337 11.27 1.31 -6.02
N PRO A 338 11.42 0.65 -4.87
CA PRO A 338 12.60 -0.17 -4.57
C PRO A 338 12.48 -1.60 -5.13
N ALA A 339 12.34 -1.75 -6.46
CA ALA A 339 12.00 -3.01 -7.12
C ALA A 339 13.04 -4.14 -6.93
N GLY A 340 14.31 -3.81 -6.69
CA GLY A 340 15.36 -4.81 -6.50
C GLY A 340 15.41 -5.50 -5.13
N LEU A 341 14.58 -5.12 -4.17
CA LEU A 341 14.70 -5.61 -2.78
C LEU A 341 14.54 -7.13 -2.64
N SER A 342 13.53 -7.72 -3.30
CA SER A 342 13.32 -9.17 -3.25
C SER A 342 14.44 -9.97 -3.90
N THR A 343 15.14 -9.40 -4.88
CA THR A 343 16.31 -10.01 -5.54
C THR A 343 17.46 -10.27 -4.56
N ARG A 344 17.58 -9.44 -3.53
CA ARG A 344 18.62 -9.55 -2.51
C ARG A 344 18.48 -10.78 -1.61
N ILE A 345 17.29 -11.37 -1.52
CA ILE A 345 16.93 -12.30 -0.42
C ILE A 345 16.33 -13.65 -0.87
N LEU A 346 15.76 -13.75 -2.06
CA LEU A 346 14.99 -14.93 -2.45
C LEU A 346 15.85 -16.11 -2.88
N TYR A 347 16.80 -15.87 -3.77
CA TYR A 347 17.64 -16.90 -4.38
C TYR A 347 19.10 -16.69 -4.04
N THR A 348 19.80 -17.79 -3.78
CA THR A 348 21.24 -17.73 -3.51
C THR A 348 21.99 -17.25 -4.74
N SER A 349 22.84 -16.23 -4.58
CA SER A 349 23.66 -15.69 -5.63
C SER A 349 25.02 -15.24 -5.05
N PRO A 350 26.13 -15.92 -5.36
CA PRO A 350 27.47 -15.55 -4.88
C PRO A 350 27.90 -14.16 -5.33
N HIS A 351 27.59 -13.77 -6.57
CA HIS A 351 27.71 -12.40 -7.06
C HIS A 351 26.34 -11.77 -7.17
N LEU A 352 26.13 -10.67 -6.47
CA LEU A 352 24.87 -9.93 -6.43
C LEU A 352 25.11 -8.46 -6.67
N VAL A 353 24.39 -7.85 -7.60
CA VAL A 353 24.33 -6.40 -7.78
C VAL A 353 22.87 -5.98 -7.87
N VAL A 354 22.46 -5.11 -6.95
CA VAL A 354 21.14 -4.45 -6.99
C VAL A 354 21.38 -2.95 -6.95
N SER A 355 20.76 -2.21 -7.86
CA SER A 355 20.83 -0.75 -7.84
C SER A 355 19.50 -0.10 -8.25
N HIS A 356 19.27 1.07 -7.69
CA HIS A 356 18.12 1.90 -8.02
C HIS A 356 18.62 3.27 -8.47
N ARG A 357 18.03 3.79 -9.54
CA ARG A 357 18.19 5.15 -10.04
C ARG A 357 16.83 5.80 -10.14
N THR A 358 16.73 7.02 -9.65
CA THR A 358 15.47 7.80 -9.67
C THR A 358 15.63 8.99 -10.60
N ALA A 359 14.67 9.21 -11.48
CA ALA A 359 14.59 10.35 -12.39
C ALA A 359 13.51 11.33 -11.93
N ARG A 360 13.86 12.61 -11.77
CA ARG A 360 12.94 13.70 -11.42
C ARG A 360 12.40 14.34 -12.67
N ILE A 361 11.08 14.32 -12.82
CA ILE A 361 10.38 14.79 -14.01
C ILE A 361 9.19 15.69 -13.63
N ASN A 362 8.63 16.39 -14.61
CA ASN A 362 7.40 17.17 -14.47
C ASN A 362 6.16 16.25 -14.47
N ALA A 363 6.01 15.48 -13.41
CA ALA A 363 4.89 14.56 -13.19
C ALA A 363 4.31 14.74 -11.79
N PRO A 364 3.06 14.34 -11.56
CA PRO A 364 2.49 14.25 -10.22
C PRO A 364 3.37 13.41 -9.28
N THR A 365 3.27 13.66 -7.99
CA THR A 365 4.07 12.95 -7.00
C THR A 365 3.65 11.49 -6.91
N PRO A 366 4.55 10.52 -7.16
CA PRO A 366 4.28 9.11 -6.94
C PRO A 366 4.27 8.77 -5.45
N CYS A 367 3.63 7.66 -5.10
CA CYS A 367 3.69 7.12 -3.74
C CYS A 367 3.57 5.59 -3.73
N PHE A 368 3.67 5.02 -2.54
CA PHE A 368 3.52 3.58 -2.35
C PHE A 368 2.18 3.07 -2.89
N MET A 369 2.22 1.96 -3.60
CA MET A 369 1.05 1.19 -3.95
C MET A 369 1.23 -0.25 -3.45
N ARG A 370 0.14 -0.94 -3.12
CA ARG A 370 0.13 -2.29 -2.52
C ARG A 370 1.24 -3.20 -3.07
N GLY A 371 2.14 -3.66 -2.19
CA GLY A 371 3.36 -4.39 -2.55
C GLY A 371 4.46 -3.50 -3.15
N PRO A 372 4.79 -2.32 -2.53
CA PRO A 372 5.82 -1.43 -3.09
C PRO A 372 7.17 -2.12 -3.16
N GLY A 373 7.82 -2.01 -4.29
CA GLY A 373 9.07 -2.70 -4.61
C GLY A 373 8.85 -4.16 -5.02
N GLU A 374 8.17 -4.94 -4.20
CA GLU A 374 7.98 -6.37 -4.44
C GLU A 374 7.06 -6.69 -5.63
N ALA A 375 5.98 -5.95 -5.83
CA ALA A 375 5.08 -6.22 -6.94
C ALA A 375 5.74 -6.00 -8.32
N PRO A 376 6.38 -4.85 -8.60
CA PRO A 376 7.11 -4.66 -9.85
C PRO A 376 8.41 -5.48 -9.91
N GLY A 377 9.13 -5.62 -8.79
CA GLY A 377 10.42 -6.31 -8.78
C GLY A 377 10.32 -7.81 -8.98
N LEU A 378 9.32 -8.45 -8.36
CA LEU A 378 9.07 -9.87 -8.56
C LEU A 378 8.56 -10.17 -9.98
N PHE A 379 7.91 -9.23 -10.65
CA PHE A 379 7.61 -9.41 -12.06
C PHE A 379 8.88 -9.67 -12.86
N ALA A 380 9.86 -8.77 -12.75
CA ALA A 380 11.11 -8.89 -13.49
C ALA A 380 11.93 -10.13 -13.07
N LEU A 381 12.11 -10.34 -11.76
CA LEU A 381 12.91 -11.43 -11.23
C LEU A 381 12.30 -12.80 -11.59
N GLU A 382 11.02 -13.01 -11.32
CA GLU A 382 10.37 -14.31 -11.45
C GLU A 382 10.14 -14.73 -12.91
N VAL A 383 9.97 -13.75 -13.83
CA VAL A 383 9.97 -14.03 -15.27
C VAL A 383 11.38 -14.39 -15.75
N ALA A 384 12.43 -13.72 -15.25
CA ALA A 384 13.82 -14.06 -15.58
C ALA A 384 14.21 -15.44 -15.04
N ILE A 385 13.77 -15.83 -13.84
CA ILE A 385 13.98 -17.16 -13.26
C ILE A 385 13.27 -18.26 -14.09
N ASP A 386 12.06 -18.00 -14.55
CA ASP A 386 11.31 -18.93 -15.40
C ASP A 386 11.98 -19.10 -16.77
N GLU A 387 12.50 -18.01 -17.37
CA GLU A 387 13.28 -18.06 -18.61
C GLU A 387 14.59 -18.83 -18.41
N LEU A 388 15.27 -18.66 -17.26
CA LEU A 388 16.46 -19.44 -16.92
C LEU A 388 16.16 -20.93 -16.80
N ALA A 389 15.00 -21.30 -16.20
CA ALA A 389 14.57 -22.68 -16.09
C ALA A 389 14.36 -23.33 -17.46
N GLU A 390 13.74 -22.60 -18.39
CA GLU A 390 13.56 -23.07 -19.77
C GLU A 390 14.92 -23.30 -20.47
N ARG A 391 15.86 -22.36 -20.35
CA ARG A 391 17.22 -22.49 -20.93
C ARG A 391 18.00 -23.63 -20.32
N ALA A 392 17.83 -23.87 -19.02
CA ALA A 392 18.42 -25.01 -18.31
C ALA A 392 17.70 -26.34 -18.59
N ARG A 393 16.53 -26.32 -19.19
CA ARG A 393 15.63 -27.47 -19.35
C ARG A 393 15.26 -28.14 -18.02
N ILE A 394 15.07 -27.31 -17.00
CA ILE A 394 14.69 -27.70 -15.65
C ILE A 394 13.25 -27.21 -15.42
N ASP A 395 12.47 -27.97 -14.67
CA ASP A 395 11.14 -27.51 -14.25
C ASP A 395 11.26 -26.18 -13.47
N PRO A 396 10.41 -25.19 -13.74
CA PRO A 396 10.48 -23.88 -13.08
C PRO A 396 10.40 -23.95 -11.55
N LEU A 397 9.66 -24.88 -10.98
CA LEU A 397 9.59 -25.10 -9.54
C LEU A 397 10.90 -25.68 -9.02
N GLU A 398 11.45 -26.69 -9.69
CA GLU A 398 12.73 -27.32 -9.32
C GLU A 398 13.89 -26.32 -9.33
N LEU A 399 13.95 -25.42 -10.33
CA LEU A 399 14.97 -24.36 -10.37
C LEU A 399 14.89 -23.44 -9.14
N ARG A 400 13.68 -23.09 -8.70
CA ARG A 400 13.46 -22.24 -7.50
C ARG A 400 13.88 -22.97 -6.22
N ILE A 401 13.55 -24.26 -6.10
CA ILE A 401 13.97 -25.10 -4.98
C ILE A 401 15.50 -25.18 -4.90
N ARG A 402 16.16 -25.42 -6.03
CA ARG A 402 17.64 -25.56 -6.14
C ARG A 402 18.36 -24.29 -5.68
N ASN A 403 17.85 -23.14 -6.03
CA ASN A 403 18.45 -21.85 -5.72
C ASN A 403 17.90 -21.19 -4.46
N HIS A 404 17.11 -21.91 -3.64
CA HIS A 404 16.49 -21.37 -2.44
C HIS A 404 17.53 -20.84 -1.44
N ALA A 405 17.37 -19.57 -0.99
CA ALA A 405 18.24 -18.97 0.03
C ALA A 405 17.77 -19.38 1.44
N ASN A 406 18.58 -20.15 2.15
CA ASN A 406 18.28 -20.63 3.51
C ASN A 406 18.44 -19.56 4.61
N ALA A 407 19.09 -18.44 4.30
CA ALA A 407 19.24 -17.31 5.19
C ALA A 407 19.04 -16.01 4.40
N ASP A 408 18.82 -14.90 5.09
CA ASP A 408 18.93 -13.56 4.49
C ASP A 408 20.39 -13.30 4.10
N GLN A 409 20.76 -13.63 2.87
CA GLN A 409 22.11 -13.42 2.37
C GLN A 409 22.49 -11.94 2.33
N ALA A 410 21.52 -11.05 2.31
CA ALA A 410 21.73 -9.61 2.29
C ALA A 410 22.12 -9.08 3.67
N GLY A 411 21.42 -9.45 4.71
CA GLY A 411 21.72 -9.03 6.08
C GLY A 411 22.64 -9.98 6.85
N GLY A 412 22.98 -11.16 6.27
CA GLY A 412 23.77 -12.19 6.95
C GLY A 412 23.04 -12.80 8.16
N LYS A 413 21.68 -12.72 8.19
CA LYS A 413 20.87 -13.15 9.34
C LYS A 413 20.11 -14.44 9.03
N PRO A 414 19.90 -15.31 10.02
CA PRO A 414 18.92 -16.39 9.88
C PRO A 414 17.51 -15.82 9.75
N TRP A 415 16.63 -16.54 9.09
CA TRP A 415 15.20 -16.24 9.05
C TRP A 415 14.55 -16.55 10.41
N SER A 416 13.62 -15.71 10.85
CA SER A 416 12.77 -16.00 12.02
C SER A 416 11.81 -17.16 11.71
N GLY A 417 11.35 -17.26 10.47
CA GLY A 417 10.55 -18.35 9.93
C GLY A 417 10.50 -18.25 8.41
N LYS A 418 10.92 -19.30 7.71
CA LYS A 418 10.84 -19.39 6.25
C LYS A 418 10.42 -20.80 5.83
N HIS A 419 9.13 -20.97 5.54
CA HIS A 419 8.58 -22.26 5.10
C HIS A 419 8.21 -22.24 3.61
N LEU A 420 8.98 -21.46 2.82
CA LEU A 420 8.73 -21.28 1.38
C LEU A 420 8.76 -22.60 0.61
N LEU A 421 9.66 -23.53 0.97
CA LEU A 421 9.69 -24.88 0.34
C LEU A 421 8.41 -25.66 0.58
N GLN A 422 7.80 -25.51 1.76
CA GLN A 422 6.50 -26.11 2.06
C GLN A 422 5.38 -25.40 1.26
N CYS A 423 5.44 -24.09 1.08
CA CYS A 423 4.50 -23.37 0.21
C CYS A 423 4.58 -23.88 -1.24
N TYR A 424 5.77 -24.14 -1.76
CA TYR A 424 5.96 -24.72 -3.09
C TYR A 424 5.38 -26.11 -3.18
N GLN A 425 5.69 -26.99 -2.23
CA GLN A 425 5.23 -28.38 -2.22
C GLN A 425 3.69 -28.44 -2.14
N GLU A 426 3.08 -27.79 -1.16
CA GLU A 426 1.63 -27.79 -0.98
C GLU A 426 0.90 -27.12 -2.16
N GLY A 427 1.44 -26.01 -2.67
CA GLY A 427 0.88 -25.32 -3.82
C GLY A 427 0.93 -26.16 -5.09
N ALA A 428 2.05 -26.80 -5.35
CA ALA A 428 2.21 -27.70 -6.50
C ALA A 428 1.28 -28.93 -6.43
N GLU A 429 1.11 -29.52 -5.24
CA GLU A 429 0.20 -30.64 -5.03
C GLU A 429 -1.27 -30.24 -5.28
N ARG A 430 -1.72 -29.15 -4.67
CA ARG A 430 -3.09 -28.60 -4.84
C ARG A 430 -3.38 -28.19 -6.28
N PHE A 431 -2.39 -27.64 -6.96
CA PHE A 431 -2.52 -27.23 -8.37
C PHE A 431 -2.45 -28.43 -9.34
N GLY A 432 -1.80 -29.52 -8.95
CA GLY A 432 -1.53 -30.66 -9.85
C GLY A 432 -0.33 -30.39 -10.77
N TRP A 433 0.65 -29.61 -10.31
CA TRP A 433 1.81 -29.14 -11.10
C TRP A 433 2.61 -30.26 -11.76
N LYS A 434 2.66 -31.45 -11.14
CA LYS A 434 3.35 -32.64 -11.69
C LYS A 434 2.87 -33.05 -13.11
N ASP A 435 1.65 -32.65 -13.46
CA ASP A 435 1.06 -33.01 -14.76
C ASP A 435 1.28 -31.88 -15.81
N ARG A 436 2.07 -30.84 -15.48
CA ARG A 436 2.43 -29.75 -16.38
C ARG A 436 3.36 -30.27 -17.49
N PRO A 437 2.99 -30.16 -18.78
CA PRO A 437 3.92 -30.43 -19.88
C PRO A 437 5.08 -29.42 -19.84
N ALA A 438 6.29 -29.89 -20.17
CA ALA A 438 7.46 -29.03 -20.19
C ALA A 438 7.46 -28.03 -21.37
N ALA A 439 6.93 -28.45 -22.54
CA ALA A 439 6.96 -27.62 -23.74
C ALA A 439 5.79 -26.61 -23.77
N PRO A 440 6.04 -25.36 -24.13
CA PRO A 440 4.98 -24.40 -24.41
C PRO A 440 4.03 -24.88 -25.52
N ARG A 441 2.79 -24.39 -25.55
CA ARG A 441 1.74 -24.70 -26.52
C ARG A 441 1.30 -26.19 -26.53
N SER A 442 1.52 -26.90 -25.44
CA SER A 442 1.19 -28.32 -25.31
C SER A 442 -0.23 -28.61 -24.84
N LEU A 443 -0.91 -27.59 -24.29
CA LEU A 443 -2.27 -27.73 -23.76
C LEU A 443 -3.25 -26.84 -24.55
N GLN A 444 -4.38 -27.46 -24.90
CA GLN A 444 -5.50 -26.75 -25.55
C GLN A 444 -6.83 -27.17 -24.94
N ARG A 445 -7.78 -26.25 -24.86
CA ARG A 445 -9.15 -26.47 -24.40
C ARG A 445 -10.12 -25.67 -25.26
N ALA A 446 -11.07 -26.34 -25.92
CA ALA A 446 -12.08 -25.70 -26.76
C ALA A 446 -11.54 -24.69 -27.80
N GLY A 447 -10.35 -24.95 -28.34
CA GLY A 447 -9.74 -24.10 -29.38
C GLY A 447 -8.86 -22.97 -28.86
N VAL A 448 -8.77 -22.75 -27.55
CA VAL A 448 -7.85 -21.77 -26.95
C VAL A 448 -6.60 -22.46 -26.40
N GLN A 449 -5.50 -21.75 -26.32
CA GLN A 449 -4.27 -22.23 -25.70
C GLN A 449 -4.40 -22.16 -24.19
N VAL A 450 -3.91 -23.20 -23.49
CA VAL A 450 -3.89 -23.24 -22.02
C VAL A 450 -2.44 -23.22 -21.52
N GLY A 451 -2.18 -22.43 -20.49
CA GLY A 451 -0.86 -22.34 -19.89
C GLY A 451 -0.89 -22.35 -18.38
N TRP A 452 0.14 -22.95 -17.79
CA TRP A 452 0.36 -23.03 -16.34
C TRP A 452 1.63 -22.30 -15.97
N GLY A 453 1.52 -21.35 -15.04
CA GLY A 453 2.63 -20.55 -14.55
C GLY A 453 2.68 -20.54 -13.03
N MET A 454 3.86 -20.23 -12.51
CA MET A 454 4.07 -20.06 -11.08
C MET A 454 5.00 -18.88 -10.79
N SER A 455 4.98 -18.42 -9.55
CA SER A 455 5.92 -17.44 -9.01
C SER A 455 6.06 -17.56 -7.50
N THR A 456 7.13 -16.99 -6.97
CA THR A 456 7.32 -16.76 -5.55
C THR A 456 6.65 -15.46 -5.12
N ALA A 457 6.08 -15.43 -3.93
CA ALA A 457 5.64 -14.22 -3.25
C ALA A 457 6.48 -13.98 -2.00
N THR A 458 6.80 -12.74 -1.72
CA THR A 458 7.43 -12.34 -0.46
C THR A 458 7.07 -10.90 -0.11
N TYR A 459 7.05 -10.57 1.20
CA TYR A 459 6.87 -9.21 1.69
C TYR A 459 7.48 -9.05 3.10
N PRO A 460 8.14 -7.93 3.42
CA PRO A 460 8.79 -7.73 4.72
C PRO A 460 7.83 -7.84 5.90
N GLY A 461 8.25 -8.54 6.96
CA GLY A 461 7.62 -8.52 8.28
C GLY A 461 8.16 -7.33 9.08
N ARG A 462 7.27 -6.51 9.65
CA ARG A 462 7.62 -5.30 10.40
C ARG A 462 6.76 -5.15 11.64
N ARG A 463 7.35 -4.59 12.69
CA ARG A 463 6.67 -4.14 13.90
C ARG A 463 7.22 -2.79 14.31
N MET A 464 6.34 -1.89 14.75
CA MET A 464 6.69 -0.54 15.22
C MET A 464 6.07 -0.31 16.61
N PRO A 465 6.50 0.73 17.35
CA PRO A 465 5.85 1.12 18.58
C PRO A 465 4.39 1.52 18.35
N ALA A 466 3.50 1.15 19.29
CA ALA A 466 2.11 1.58 19.30
C ALA A 466 1.56 1.65 20.73
N GLY A 467 0.55 2.51 20.93
CA GLY A 467 -0.18 2.61 22.18
C GLY A 467 -1.57 1.99 22.11
N CYS A 468 -2.07 1.55 23.27
CA CYS A 468 -3.43 1.09 23.43
C CYS A 468 -4.01 1.62 24.75
N ARG A 469 -5.22 2.17 24.71
CA ARG A 469 -6.00 2.57 25.88
C ARG A 469 -7.05 1.52 26.17
N VAL A 470 -7.26 1.21 27.44
CA VAL A 470 -8.33 0.35 27.93
C VAL A 470 -9.26 1.18 28.80
N VAL A 471 -10.55 1.01 28.61
CA VAL A 471 -11.61 1.61 29.44
C VAL A 471 -12.61 0.52 29.79
N THR A 472 -12.89 0.35 31.09
CA THR A 472 -13.96 -0.52 31.57
C THR A 472 -15.17 0.38 31.92
N ASP A 473 -16.31 0.12 31.30
CA ASP A 473 -17.50 0.94 31.53
C ASP A 473 -18.32 0.50 32.77
N ALA A 474 -19.44 1.16 32.97
CA ALA A 474 -20.33 0.91 34.12
C ALA A 474 -21.06 -0.45 34.04
N ASP A 475 -21.13 -1.08 32.89
CA ASP A 475 -21.75 -2.38 32.64
C ASP A 475 -20.71 -3.52 32.61
N GLY A 476 -19.40 -3.18 32.77
CA GLY A 476 -18.29 -4.11 32.72
C GLY A 476 -17.88 -4.51 31.31
N HIS A 477 -18.33 -3.79 30.28
CA HIS A 477 -17.79 -3.91 28.93
C HIS A 477 -16.40 -3.28 28.86
N VAL A 478 -15.48 -3.88 28.10
CA VAL A 478 -14.09 -3.45 28.02
C VAL A 478 -13.79 -2.95 26.61
N GLU A 479 -13.53 -1.65 26.51
CA GLU A 479 -13.17 -0.99 25.30
C GLU A 479 -11.66 -0.81 25.18
N PHE A 480 -11.08 -1.26 24.08
CA PHE A 480 -9.70 -1.00 23.67
C PHE A 480 -9.69 0.03 22.54
N SER A 481 -8.71 0.93 22.54
CA SER A 481 -8.60 1.94 21.48
C SER A 481 -7.16 2.29 21.14
N SER A 482 -6.91 2.57 19.85
CA SER A 482 -5.61 2.99 19.29
C SER A 482 -5.82 3.85 18.06
N ALA A 483 -4.92 4.79 17.81
CA ALA A 483 -4.97 5.70 16.65
C ALA A 483 -4.57 4.99 15.33
N THR A 484 -5.17 3.82 15.08
CA THR A 484 -5.03 3.02 13.85
C THR A 484 -6.29 3.15 12.98
N HIS A 485 -6.35 2.47 11.82
CA HIS A 485 -7.38 2.70 10.80
C HIS A 485 -8.00 1.39 10.32
N GLU A 486 -9.32 1.38 10.12
CA GLU A 486 -10.06 0.32 9.44
C GLU A 486 -10.17 0.68 7.95
N VAL A 487 -9.32 0.06 7.13
CA VAL A 487 -9.21 0.32 5.67
C VAL A 487 -9.83 -0.79 4.81
N GLY A 488 -10.66 -1.64 5.41
CA GLY A 488 -11.19 -2.85 4.80
C GLY A 488 -10.41 -4.12 5.13
N ASN A 489 -9.34 -4.01 5.93
CA ASN A 489 -8.51 -5.13 6.37
C ASN A 489 -9.10 -5.93 7.55
N GLY A 490 -10.12 -5.39 8.24
CA GLY A 490 -10.76 -6.03 9.38
C GLY A 490 -10.00 -5.86 10.70
N VAL A 491 -9.21 -4.80 10.83
CA VAL A 491 -8.41 -4.54 12.04
C VAL A 491 -9.27 -4.48 13.29
N ARG A 492 -10.46 -3.86 13.25
CA ARG A 492 -11.37 -3.80 14.39
C ARG A 492 -11.74 -5.19 14.90
N THR A 493 -12.12 -6.08 14.00
CA THR A 493 -12.49 -7.46 14.32
C THR A 493 -11.31 -8.25 14.89
N VAL A 494 -10.14 -8.18 14.24
CA VAL A 494 -8.95 -8.91 14.66
C VAL A 494 -8.44 -8.42 16.02
N MET A 495 -8.44 -7.11 16.25
CA MET A 495 -8.03 -6.56 17.55
C MET A 495 -9.03 -6.91 18.68
N THR A 496 -10.32 -6.94 18.38
CA THR A 496 -11.34 -7.45 19.33
C THR A 496 -11.10 -8.92 19.67
N GLN A 497 -10.74 -9.76 18.67
CA GLN A 497 -10.39 -11.18 18.93
C GLN A 497 -9.14 -11.31 19.81
N VAL A 498 -8.07 -10.54 19.52
CA VAL A 498 -6.83 -10.54 20.31
C VAL A 498 -7.11 -10.09 21.75
N ALA A 499 -7.85 -9.00 21.93
CA ALA A 499 -8.20 -8.46 23.24
C ALA A 499 -9.04 -9.46 24.04
N ALA A 500 -10.10 -10.00 23.47
CA ALA A 500 -10.99 -10.96 24.11
C ALA A 500 -10.25 -12.27 24.50
N ASP A 501 -9.42 -12.79 23.61
CA ASP A 501 -8.64 -14.01 23.85
C ASP A 501 -7.60 -13.82 24.98
N THR A 502 -6.89 -12.68 24.96
CA THR A 502 -5.84 -12.38 25.94
C THR A 502 -6.42 -12.05 27.32
N ALA A 503 -7.49 -11.25 27.36
CA ALA A 503 -8.18 -10.92 28.63
C ALA A 503 -8.96 -12.10 29.21
N GLY A 504 -9.28 -13.14 28.42
CA GLY A 504 -10.14 -14.25 28.82
C GLY A 504 -11.63 -13.89 28.86
N LEU A 505 -12.05 -12.87 28.08
CA LEU A 505 -13.43 -12.39 28.06
C LEU A 505 -14.21 -12.95 26.85
N PRO A 506 -15.53 -13.12 26.94
CA PRO A 506 -16.40 -13.32 25.80
C PRO A 506 -16.24 -12.15 24.80
N ILE A 507 -16.31 -12.44 23.47
CA ILE A 507 -16.06 -11.44 22.43
C ILE A 507 -17.09 -10.31 22.42
N ASP A 508 -18.31 -10.56 22.82
CA ASP A 508 -19.41 -9.59 22.94
C ASP A 508 -19.25 -8.61 24.12
N ARG A 509 -18.29 -8.89 25.00
CA ARG A 509 -17.93 -8.00 26.13
C ARG A 509 -16.73 -7.12 25.82
N VAL A 510 -16.20 -7.19 24.63
CA VAL A 510 -14.99 -6.46 24.20
C VAL A 510 -15.27 -5.69 22.92
N SER A 511 -14.79 -4.45 22.86
CA SER A 511 -14.76 -3.67 21.62
C SER A 511 -13.39 -3.08 21.35
N PHE A 512 -13.12 -2.80 20.07
CA PHE A 512 -11.92 -2.08 19.64
C PHE A 512 -12.29 -0.88 18.78
N LEU A 513 -11.87 0.32 19.20
CA LEU A 513 -12.08 1.58 18.49
C LEU A 513 -10.79 2.04 17.79
N SER A 514 -10.97 2.65 16.64
CA SER A 514 -9.90 3.19 15.80
C SER A 514 -10.33 4.44 15.06
N GLY A 515 -9.38 5.17 14.47
CA GLY A 515 -9.67 6.28 13.58
C GLY A 515 -9.86 7.63 14.27
N ASP A 516 -9.30 7.83 15.45
CA ASP A 516 -9.30 9.11 16.16
C ASP A 516 -7.89 9.43 16.67
N SER A 517 -7.37 10.60 16.32
CA SER A 517 -6.04 11.05 16.77
C SER A 517 -5.96 11.36 18.27
N ALA A 518 -7.09 11.38 18.98
CA ALA A 518 -7.13 11.48 20.45
C ALA A 518 -6.82 10.14 21.14
N PHE A 519 -6.81 9.03 20.43
CA PHE A 519 -6.38 7.75 20.96
C PHE A 519 -4.85 7.65 21.06
N PRO A 520 -4.30 6.70 21.84
CA PRO A 520 -2.86 6.48 21.87
C PRO A 520 -2.28 6.24 20.48
N ALA A 521 -1.12 6.86 20.23
CA ALA A 521 -0.50 6.88 18.91
C ALA A 521 -0.21 5.48 18.35
N ALA A 522 -0.44 5.33 17.05
CA ALA A 522 -0.02 4.19 16.24
C ALA A 522 0.55 4.70 14.90
N PRO A 523 1.44 3.94 14.24
CA PRO A 523 1.94 4.31 12.93
C PRO A 523 0.85 4.22 11.86
N TYR A 524 1.15 4.67 10.64
CA TYR A 524 0.25 4.52 9.50
C TYR A 524 -0.12 3.04 9.28
N SER A 525 -1.37 2.80 8.85
CA SER A 525 -1.85 1.45 8.54
C SER A 525 -1.39 1.04 7.13
N GLY A 526 -0.19 0.46 7.04
CA GLY A 526 0.44 0.05 5.78
C GLY A 526 1.66 -0.81 6.02
N ALA A 527 2.40 -1.14 4.97
CA ALA A 527 3.57 -2.02 5.01
C ALA A 527 3.29 -3.38 5.69
N SER A 528 2.05 -3.85 5.64
CA SER A 528 1.56 -5.10 6.25
C SER A 528 1.91 -5.26 7.75
N GLN A 529 2.13 -4.14 8.47
CA GLN A 529 2.64 -4.12 9.85
C GLN A 529 1.56 -3.95 10.93
N THR A 530 0.33 -3.51 10.56
CA THR A 530 -0.69 -3.07 11.53
C THR A 530 -1.02 -4.16 12.55
N THR A 531 -1.19 -5.41 12.11
CA THR A 531 -1.54 -6.52 13.03
C THR A 531 -0.42 -6.83 14.01
N ALA A 532 0.83 -6.93 13.57
CA ALA A 532 1.97 -7.16 14.46
C ALA A 532 2.18 -5.98 15.43
N THR A 533 2.01 -4.74 14.95
CA THR A 533 2.23 -3.51 15.69
C THR A 533 1.13 -3.24 16.72
N VAL A 534 -0.10 -3.02 16.24
CA VAL A 534 -1.24 -2.69 17.11
C VAL A 534 -1.69 -3.90 17.92
N GLY A 535 -1.62 -5.10 17.33
CA GLY A 535 -1.92 -6.35 18.04
C GLY A 535 -1.00 -6.59 19.24
N SER A 536 0.28 -6.22 19.15
CA SER A 536 1.20 -6.26 20.30
C SER A 536 0.79 -5.31 21.42
N ALA A 537 0.36 -4.09 21.08
CA ALA A 537 -0.12 -3.11 22.05
C ALA A 537 -1.44 -3.55 22.70
N VAL A 538 -2.38 -4.09 21.91
CA VAL A 538 -3.64 -4.66 22.39
C VAL A 538 -3.37 -5.88 23.30
N PHE A 539 -2.46 -6.77 22.88
CA PHE A 539 -2.07 -7.92 23.69
C PHE A 539 -1.52 -7.49 25.06
N ALA A 540 -0.58 -6.53 25.08
CA ALA A 540 0.00 -6.01 26.32
C ALA A 540 -1.06 -5.36 27.22
N ALA A 541 -1.97 -4.59 26.63
CA ALA A 541 -3.07 -3.94 27.34
C ALA A 541 -4.07 -4.96 27.94
N ALA A 542 -4.43 -5.97 27.17
CA ALA A 542 -5.37 -7.02 27.61
C ALA A 542 -4.76 -7.93 28.66
N ASP A 543 -3.46 -8.26 28.56
CA ASP A 543 -2.74 -9.03 29.58
C ASP A 543 -2.60 -8.25 30.91
N GLU A 544 -2.29 -6.95 30.81
CA GLU A 544 -2.26 -6.07 31.99
C GLU A 544 -3.65 -5.93 32.64
N TRP A 545 -4.69 -5.72 31.81
CA TRP A 545 -6.08 -5.67 32.28
C TRP A 545 -6.46 -6.96 33.03
N ARG A 546 -6.14 -8.12 32.45
CA ARG A 546 -6.38 -9.43 33.06
C ARG A 546 -5.69 -9.56 34.40
N ARG A 547 -4.41 -9.21 34.49
CA ARG A 547 -3.62 -9.27 35.73
C ARG A 547 -4.20 -8.36 36.80
N ARG A 548 -4.56 -7.12 36.46
CA ARG A 548 -5.17 -6.16 37.41
C ARG A 548 -6.53 -6.65 37.90
N PHE A 549 -7.35 -7.22 37.03
CA PHE A 549 -8.68 -7.69 37.37
C PHE A 549 -8.59 -8.91 38.29
N ILE A 550 -7.73 -9.88 38.01
CA ILE A 550 -7.49 -11.03 38.89
C ILE A 550 -6.98 -10.56 40.27
N ALA A 551 -6.01 -9.66 40.30
CA ALA A 551 -5.50 -9.10 41.57
C ALA A 551 -6.62 -8.39 42.36
N ALA A 552 -7.46 -7.59 41.69
CA ALA A 552 -8.60 -6.96 42.34
C ALA A 552 -9.59 -7.98 42.94
N LEU A 553 -9.84 -9.09 42.22
CA LEU A 553 -10.74 -10.15 42.70
C LEU A 553 -10.22 -10.93 43.87
N VAL A 554 -8.91 -11.23 43.93
CA VAL A 554 -8.35 -12.09 44.98
C VAL A 554 -7.83 -11.32 46.21
N ASP A 555 -7.55 -10.01 46.06
CA ASP A 555 -7.01 -9.16 47.16
C ASP A 555 -8.12 -8.37 47.87
N ASP A 556 -9.33 -8.26 47.32
CA ASP A 556 -10.44 -7.53 47.92
C ASP A 556 -11.26 -8.42 48.83
N ALA A 557 -11.32 -8.07 50.12
CA ALA A 557 -12.04 -8.82 51.15
C ALA A 557 -13.56 -8.92 50.88
N ASP A 558 -14.11 -7.99 50.11
CA ASP A 558 -15.55 -7.98 49.73
C ASP A 558 -15.80 -8.80 48.44
N SER A 559 -14.77 -9.30 47.79
CA SER A 559 -14.86 -10.13 46.60
C SER A 559 -15.26 -11.58 46.93
N PRO A 560 -16.15 -12.20 46.12
CA PRO A 560 -16.46 -13.63 46.27
C PRO A 560 -15.27 -14.57 46.00
N LEU A 561 -14.21 -14.01 45.38
CA LEU A 561 -12.96 -14.74 45.06
C LEU A 561 -11.78 -14.33 45.96
N PHE A 562 -12.05 -13.66 47.09
CA PHE A 562 -11.02 -13.28 48.03
C PHE A 562 -10.17 -14.47 48.49
N GLY A 563 -8.84 -14.35 48.33
CA GLY A 563 -7.90 -15.41 48.71
C GLY A 563 -7.86 -16.62 47.76
N ALA A 564 -8.57 -16.59 46.62
CA ALA A 564 -8.46 -17.62 45.61
C ALA A 564 -7.07 -17.62 44.96
N ASP A 565 -6.63 -18.78 44.46
CA ASP A 565 -5.40 -18.86 43.67
C ASP A 565 -5.62 -18.13 42.31
N PRO A 566 -4.85 -17.07 42.01
CA PRO A 566 -4.94 -16.33 40.76
C PRO A 566 -4.90 -17.20 39.48
N ALA A 567 -4.19 -18.33 39.55
CA ALA A 567 -4.06 -19.25 38.41
C ALA A 567 -5.35 -20.03 38.10
N THR A 568 -6.29 -20.10 39.04
CA THR A 568 -7.56 -20.85 38.90
C THR A 568 -8.75 -19.97 38.51
N VAL A 569 -8.57 -18.63 38.50
CA VAL A 569 -9.66 -17.70 38.22
C VAL A 569 -10.00 -17.72 36.71
N ASP A 570 -11.20 -18.19 36.38
CA ASP A 570 -11.78 -18.08 35.05
C ASP A 570 -12.60 -16.77 34.92
N ILE A 571 -11.97 -15.77 34.35
CA ILE A 571 -12.56 -14.43 34.16
C ILE A 571 -13.84 -14.50 33.33
N GLY A 572 -13.93 -15.41 32.35
CA GLY A 572 -15.08 -15.55 31.46
C GLY A 572 -16.38 -15.88 32.21
N THR A 573 -16.30 -16.43 33.38
CA THR A 573 -17.45 -16.79 34.23
C THR A 573 -17.84 -15.72 35.25
N VAL A 574 -16.99 -14.69 35.43
CA VAL A 574 -17.26 -13.61 36.38
C VAL A 574 -18.33 -12.66 35.85
N ASP A 575 -19.31 -12.32 36.72
CA ASP A 575 -20.37 -11.34 36.33
C ASP A 575 -19.71 -10.01 35.87
N PRO A 576 -20.11 -9.48 34.70
CA PRO A 576 -19.62 -8.19 34.18
C PRO A 576 -19.66 -7.05 35.21
N ARG A 577 -20.69 -7.00 36.03
CA ARG A 577 -20.86 -5.94 37.05
C ARG A 577 -19.76 -5.95 38.11
N VAL A 578 -19.07 -7.06 38.28
CA VAL A 578 -17.91 -7.13 39.17
C VAL A 578 -16.72 -6.37 38.57
N ALA A 579 -16.50 -6.47 37.26
CA ALA A 579 -15.49 -5.66 36.57
C ALA A 579 -15.80 -4.15 36.62
N ALA A 580 -17.10 -3.79 36.52
CA ALA A 580 -17.55 -2.42 36.65
C ALA A 580 -17.22 -1.78 38.00
N ALA A 581 -17.26 -2.57 39.09
CA ALA A 581 -16.89 -2.09 40.43
C ALA A 581 -15.41 -1.63 40.52
N TYR A 582 -14.52 -2.21 39.70
CA TYR A 582 -13.09 -1.88 39.66
C TYR A 582 -12.70 -1.00 38.44
N ARG A 583 -13.65 -0.39 37.73
CA ARG A 583 -13.43 0.33 36.47
C ARG A 583 -12.29 1.35 36.51
N GLU A 584 -12.09 2.08 37.61
CA GLU A 584 -11.01 3.06 37.74
C GLU A 584 -9.61 2.42 37.72
N ARG A 585 -9.45 1.24 38.34
CA ARG A 585 -8.21 0.47 38.30
C ARG A 585 -7.98 -0.24 36.97
N LEU A 586 -9.09 -0.51 36.23
CA LEU A 586 -9.13 -1.24 34.97
C LEU A 586 -9.18 -0.31 33.76
N SER A 587 -9.03 1.03 33.95
CA SER A 587 -8.95 2.02 32.88
C SER A 587 -7.57 2.67 32.88
N PHE A 588 -6.79 2.44 31.82
CA PHE A 588 -5.39 2.86 31.71
C PHE A 588 -4.91 2.86 30.25
N SER A 589 -3.69 3.31 30.03
CA SER A 589 -3.02 3.20 28.73
C SER A 589 -1.70 2.44 28.87
N THR A 590 -1.35 1.71 27.82
CA THR A 590 -0.08 1.00 27.65
C THR A 590 0.57 1.33 26.33
N SER A 591 1.82 0.96 26.14
CA SER A 591 2.52 1.01 24.88
C SER A 591 3.32 -0.27 24.66
N SER A 592 3.55 -0.60 23.39
CA SER A 592 4.48 -1.65 22.95
C SER A 592 5.63 -1.03 22.16
N ASP A 593 6.78 -1.70 22.18
CA ASP A 593 7.96 -1.35 21.41
C ASP A 593 7.96 -1.97 20.00
N SER A 594 9.06 -1.80 19.25
CA SER A 594 9.27 -2.40 17.94
C SER A 594 9.67 -3.87 17.98
N GLY A 595 9.86 -4.49 19.15
CA GLY A 595 10.45 -5.81 19.30
C GLY A 595 11.94 -5.86 18.86
N ASP A 596 12.57 -7.00 19.08
CA ASP A 596 13.93 -7.23 18.59
C ASP A 596 13.91 -7.73 17.14
N GLN A 597 14.33 -6.88 16.21
CA GLN A 597 14.49 -7.19 14.78
C GLN A 597 15.98 -7.21 14.39
N SER A 598 16.91 -7.20 15.35
CA SER A 598 18.35 -7.13 15.10
C SER A 598 18.99 -8.49 14.82
N THR A 599 18.49 -9.57 15.41
CA THR A 599 19.10 -10.89 15.40
C THR A 599 18.63 -11.80 14.28
N GLN A 600 17.43 -11.60 13.77
CA GLN A 600 16.83 -12.40 12.70
C GLN A 600 16.19 -11.51 11.64
N ALA A 601 16.14 -12.02 10.41
CA ALA A 601 15.39 -11.39 9.33
C ALA A 601 13.93 -11.90 9.37
N VAL A 602 12.97 -10.98 9.22
CA VAL A 602 11.56 -11.29 9.29
C VAL A 602 10.90 -11.00 7.95
N GLN A 603 10.29 -12.02 7.36
CA GLN A 603 9.68 -11.94 6.03
C GLN A 603 8.49 -12.90 5.95
N SER A 604 7.41 -12.52 5.28
CA SER A 604 6.37 -13.43 4.84
C SER A 604 6.74 -13.98 3.47
N PHE A 605 6.40 -15.25 3.23
CA PHE A 605 6.67 -15.95 1.97
C PHE A 605 5.41 -16.60 1.42
N GLY A 606 5.42 -16.93 0.13
CA GLY A 606 4.31 -17.64 -0.49
C GLY A 606 4.64 -18.13 -1.89
N ALA A 607 3.75 -18.94 -2.42
CA ALA A 607 3.80 -19.44 -3.78
C ALA A 607 2.46 -19.23 -4.47
N HIS A 608 2.51 -18.78 -5.71
CA HIS A 608 1.38 -18.67 -6.62
C HIS A 608 1.51 -19.66 -7.77
N PHE A 609 0.40 -20.30 -8.11
CA PHE A 609 0.24 -21.12 -9.30
C PHE A 609 -1.04 -20.69 -10.00
N CYS A 610 -0.99 -20.52 -11.32
CA CYS A 610 -2.17 -20.12 -12.07
C CYS A 610 -2.28 -20.86 -13.40
N GLU A 611 -3.52 -20.99 -13.87
CA GLU A 611 -3.87 -21.44 -15.20
C GLU A 611 -4.46 -20.25 -15.98
N VAL A 612 -3.99 -20.07 -17.21
CA VAL A 612 -4.54 -19.09 -18.15
C VAL A 612 -5.06 -19.79 -19.39
N GLU A 613 -6.13 -19.25 -19.97
CA GLU A 613 -6.61 -19.53 -21.31
C GLU A 613 -6.31 -18.33 -22.20
N VAL A 614 -5.71 -18.56 -23.35
CA VAL A 614 -5.36 -17.50 -24.32
C VAL A 614 -6.06 -17.77 -25.64
N ASP A 615 -7.00 -16.91 -26.01
CA ASP A 615 -7.58 -16.84 -27.33
C ASP A 615 -6.68 -15.96 -28.22
N GLU A 616 -5.81 -16.62 -28.99
CA GLU A 616 -4.84 -15.92 -29.85
C GLU A 616 -5.50 -15.22 -31.05
N GLN A 617 -6.76 -15.49 -31.39
CA GLN A 617 -7.46 -14.82 -32.49
C GLN A 617 -7.85 -13.39 -32.14
N ILE A 618 -8.21 -13.17 -30.87
CA ILE A 618 -8.60 -11.86 -30.33
C ILE A 618 -7.60 -11.31 -29.32
N GLY A 619 -6.51 -12.04 -29.05
CA GLY A 619 -5.46 -11.65 -28.12
C GLY A 619 -5.88 -11.65 -26.63
N ARG A 620 -6.96 -12.37 -26.27
CA ARG A 620 -7.51 -12.33 -24.93
C ARG A 620 -6.91 -13.43 -24.03
N ALA A 621 -6.29 -13.01 -22.93
CA ALA A 621 -5.91 -13.90 -21.84
C ALA A 621 -6.97 -13.86 -20.72
N SER A 622 -7.36 -15.01 -20.21
CA SER A 622 -8.27 -15.16 -19.06
C SER A 622 -7.64 -16.10 -18.05
N VAL A 623 -7.56 -15.66 -16.79
CA VAL A 623 -7.04 -16.49 -15.69
C VAL A 623 -8.21 -17.32 -15.15
N THR A 624 -8.13 -18.64 -15.26
CA THR A 624 -9.25 -19.52 -14.93
C THR A 624 -9.15 -20.11 -13.54
N ARG A 625 -7.93 -20.40 -13.07
CA ARG A 625 -7.68 -21.05 -11.78
C ARG A 625 -6.45 -20.46 -11.11
N TRP A 626 -6.53 -20.30 -9.77
CA TRP A 626 -5.44 -19.79 -8.94
C TRP A 626 -5.28 -20.59 -7.67
N VAL A 627 -4.09 -21.10 -7.41
CA VAL A 627 -3.70 -21.67 -6.11
C VAL A 627 -2.66 -20.77 -5.47
N ALA A 628 -2.85 -20.42 -4.19
CA ALA A 628 -1.89 -19.66 -3.42
C ALA A 628 -1.69 -20.28 -2.03
N VAL A 629 -0.45 -20.50 -1.64
CA VAL A 629 -0.08 -20.95 -0.30
C VAL A 629 0.82 -19.92 0.34
N MET A 630 0.43 -19.44 1.54
CA MET A 630 1.10 -18.33 2.24
C MET A 630 1.65 -18.77 3.60
N ASP A 631 2.89 -18.40 3.87
CA ASP A 631 3.58 -18.48 5.14
C ASP A 631 3.66 -17.08 5.75
N CYS A 632 2.70 -16.74 6.64
CA CYS A 632 2.55 -15.42 7.24
C CYS A 632 2.48 -15.48 8.78
N GLY A 633 3.07 -16.49 9.40
CA GLY A 633 2.94 -16.72 10.83
C GLY A 633 1.54 -17.25 11.20
N ARG A 634 1.09 -16.92 12.40
CA ARG A 634 -0.22 -17.31 12.91
C ARG A 634 -1.35 -16.57 12.19
N VAL A 635 -2.38 -17.29 11.75
CA VAL A 635 -3.58 -16.71 11.14
C VAL A 635 -4.64 -16.43 12.21
N LEU A 636 -4.88 -15.15 12.52
CA LEU A 636 -5.80 -14.74 13.57
C LEU A 636 -7.28 -14.87 13.19
N ASN A 637 -7.58 -14.59 11.91
CA ASN A 637 -8.92 -14.76 11.34
C ASN A 637 -8.80 -15.26 9.90
N PRO A 638 -9.09 -16.54 9.64
CA PRO A 638 -8.87 -17.14 8.32
C PRO A 638 -9.75 -16.54 7.21
N THR A 639 -10.96 -16.11 7.51
CA THR A 639 -11.84 -15.47 6.52
C THR A 639 -11.29 -14.13 6.06
N LEU A 640 -10.86 -13.29 7.01
CA LEU A 640 -10.30 -11.98 6.71
C LEU A 640 -8.93 -12.10 6.03
N ALA A 641 -8.10 -13.05 6.47
CA ALA A 641 -6.80 -13.33 5.86
C ALA A 641 -6.96 -13.78 4.39
N ARG A 642 -7.86 -14.74 4.14
CA ARG A 642 -8.17 -15.20 2.77
C ARG A 642 -8.66 -14.06 1.88
N ASN A 643 -9.53 -13.18 2.40
CA ASN A 643 -10.02 -12.02 1.67
C ASN A 643 -8.88 -11.04 1.29
N GLN A 644 -7.88 -10.85 2.18
CA GLN A 644 -6.72 -10.01 1.87
C GLN A 644 -5.88 -10.60 0.74
N VAL A 645 -5.64 -11.90 0.73
CA VAL A 645 -4.89 -12.56 -0.35
C VAL A 645 -5.67 -12.51 -1.67
N MET A 646 -6.96 -12.83 -1.66
CA MET A 646 -7.82 -12.72 -2.85
C MET A 646 -7.78 -11.32 -3.47
N GLY A 647 -7.98 -10.28 -2.64
CA GLY A 647 -7.91 -8.90 -3.09
C GLY A 647 -6.51 -8.50 -3.60
N GLY A 648 -5.43 -9.10 -3.03
CA GLY A 648 -4.07 -8.93 -3.52
C GLY A 648 -3.85 -9.55 -4.90
N ILE A 649 -4.32 -10.77 -5.08
CA ILE A 649 -4.24 -11.47 -6.38
C ILE A 649 -5.03 -10.70 -7.44
N THR A 650 -6.27 -10.28 -7.14
CA THR A 650 -7.07 -9.49 -8.09
C THR A 650 -6.36 -8.19 -8.50
N PHE A 651 -5.70 -7.52 -7.55
CA PHE A 651 -4.90 -6.33 -7.81
C PHE A 651 -3.71 -6.63 -8.74
N GLY A 652 -3.03 -7.75 -8.52
CA GLY A 652 -1.95 -8.22 -9.38
C GLY A 652 -2.41 -8.66 -10.77
N LEU A 653 -3.63 -9.19 -10.90
CA LEU A 653 -4.24 -9.50 -12.21
C LEU A 653 -4.49 -8.23 -13.01
N GLY A 654 -4.99 -7.16 -12.36
CA GLY A 654 -5.12 -5.84 -12.96
C GLY A 654 -3.79 -5.33 -13.49
N MET A 655 -2.75 -5.34 -12.66
CA MET A 655 -1.40 -4.93 -13.04
C MET A 655 -0.84 -5.76 -14.22
N ALA A 656 -1.17 -7.05 -14.29
CA ALA A 656 -0.68 -7.93 -15.34
C ALA A 656 -1.35 -7.70 -16.70
N LEU A 657 -2.66 -7.43 -16.73
CA LEU A 657 -3.48 -7.56 -17.93
C LEU A 657 -4.25 -6.30 -18.35
N LEU A 658 -4.47 -5.34 -17.45
CA LEU A 658 -5.45 -4.27 -17.67
C LEU A 658 -4.97 -2.88 -17.28
N GLU A 659 -4.32 -2.75 -16.12
CA GLU A 659 -4.15 -1.48 -15.44
C GLU A 659 -2.93 -0.71 -15.94
N GLN A 660 -3.16 0.44 -16.52
CA GLN A 660 -2.15 1.46 -16.80
C GLN A 660 -2.81 2.83 -16.83
N VAL A 661 -2.10 3.85 -16.39
CA VAL A 661 -2.44 5.23 -16.68
C VAL A 661 -1.61 5.63 -17.91
N PRO A 662 -2.22 5.68 -19.11
CA PRO A 662 -1.49 6.17 -20.25
C PRO A 662 -1.33 7.69 -20.11
N TYR A 663 -0.10 8.17 -20.26
CA TYR A 663 0.20 9.59 -20.29
C TYR A 663 0.63 10.01 -21.69
N ASP A 664 0.25 11.21 -22.08
CA ASP A 664 0.86 11.87 -23.23
C ASP A 664 2.31 12.26 -22.88
N ASP A 665 3.28 11.79 -23.65
CA ASP A 665 4.70 12.00 -23.36
C ASP A 665 5.13 13.48 -23.40
N ALA A 666 4.39 14.34 -24.14
CA ALA A 666 4.70 15.76 -24.25
C ALA A 666 4.07 16.61 -23.15
N THR A 667 2.86 16.25 -22.72
CA THR A 667 2.06 17.07 -21.79
C THR A 667 1.95 16.44 -20.39
N ALA A 668 2.27 15.17 -20.24
CA ALA A 668 2.02 14.36 -19.04
C ALA A 668 0.54 14.36 -18.60
N LEU A 669 -0.38 14.64 -19.53
CA LEU A 669 -1.82 14.50 -19.30
C LEU A 669 -2.20 13.03 -19.27
N PRO A 670 -2.99 12.56 -18.28
CA PRO A 670 -3.59 11.23 -18.35
C PRO A 670 -4.49 11.13 -19.58
N LEU A 671 -4.30 10.08 -20.38
CA LEU A 671 -5.08 9.81 -21.59
C LEU A 671 -6.00 8.60 -21.37
N GLY A 672 -7.25 8.73 -21.79
CA GLY A 672 -8.18 7.61 -21.87
C GLY A 672 -8.69 7.10 -20.52
N GLU A 673 -9.17 5.87 -20.54
CA GLU A 673 -9.85 5.21 -19.43
C GLU A 673 -8.87 4.31 -18.64
N TYR A 674 -9.17 4.11 -17.37
CA TYR A 674 -8.44 3.19 -16.49
C TYR A 674 -9.27 1.91 -16.28
N TYR A 675 -8.79 0.79 -16.78
CA TYR A 675 -9.50 -0.49 -16.71
C TYR A 675 -9.12 -1.28 -15.46
N LEU A 676 -10.13 -1.83 -14.79
CA LEU A 676 -9.99 -2.64 -13.57
C LEU A 676 -10.53 -4.04 -13.77
N PRO A 677 -9.97 -5.06 -13.10
CA PRO A 677 -10.59 -6.37 -13.03
C PRO A 677 -11.98 -6.30 -12.42
N THR A 678 -12.92 -7.01 -13.03
CA THR A 678 -14.29 -7.16 -12.57
C THR A 678 -14.54 -8.56 -12.01
N HIS A 679 -15.76 -8.85 -11.57
CA HIS A 679 -16.13 -10.21 -11.17
C HIS A 679 -16.03 -11.23 -12.30
N ALA A 680 -16.14 -10.80 -13.56
CA ALA A 680 -15.99 -11.65 -14.73
C ALA A 680 -14.54 -12.10 -14.96
N ASP A 681 -13.57 -11.34 -14.47
CA ASP A 681 -12.13 -11.62 -14.62
C ASP A 681 -11.57 -12.47 -13.45
N ARG A 682 -12.43 -12.80 -12.48
CA ARG A 682 -12.04 -13.53 -11.27
C ARG A 682 -11.80 -15.01 -11.57
N PRO A 683 -10.60 -15.57 -11.26
CA PRO A 683 -10.35 -16.99 -11.32
C PRO A 683 -11.03 -17.78 -10.18
N ASP A 684 -11.05 -19.09 -10.30
CA ASP A 684 -11.32 -19.98 -9.17
C ASP A 684 -10.15 -19.94 -8.19
N PHE A 685 -10.40 -19.53 -6.94
CA PHE A 685 -9.38 -19.36 -5.91
C PHE A 685 -9.32 -20.54 -4.93
N ASP A 686 -8.16 -21.20 -4.85
CA ASP A 686 -7.76 -22.08 -3.74
C ASP A 686 -6.62 -21.40 -2.96
N ILE A 687 -6.93 -20.89 -1.77
CA ILE A 687 -5.97 -20.15 -0.92
C ILE A 687 -5.84 -20.86 0.41
N SER A 688 -4.63 -21.24 0.77
CA SER A 688 -4.27 -21.84 2.04
C SER A 688 -3.15 -21.08 2.75
N PHE A 689 -3.01 -21.37 4.03
CA PHE A 689 -2.00 -20.79 4.91
C PHE A 689 -1.28 -21.90 5.65
N LEU A 690 0.04 -21.75 5.78
CA LEU A 690 0.81 -22.53 6.72
C LEU A 690 0.65 -21.93 8.12
N ASP A 691 0.31 -22.75 9.11
CA ASP A 691 0.14 -22.28 10.51
C ASP A 691 1.45 -22.49 11.28
N HIS A 692 2.40 -21.59 11.05
CA HIS A 692 3.69 -21.55 11.73
C HIS A 692 3.83 -20.21 12.48
N PRO A 693 3.31 -20.09 13.73
CA PRO A 693 3.42 -18.88 14.53
C PRO A 693 4.87 -18.41 14.69
N ASP A 694 5.12 -17.13 14.45
CA ASP A 694 6.43 -16.50 14.56
C ASP A 694 6.49 -15.54 15.77
N PHE A 695 6.77 -16.07 16.94
CA PHE A 695 6.85 -15.29 18.19
C PHE A 695 8.13 -14.47 18.33
N HIS A 696 9.02 -14.50 17.34
CA HIS A 696 10.20 -13.64 17.34
C HIS A 696 9.83 -12.16 17.09
N LEU A 697 8.95 -11.92 16.12
CA LEU A 697 8.53 -10.55 15.76
C LEU A 697 7.60 -9.93 16.81
N ASP A 698 6.61 -10.71 17.27
CA ASP A 698 5.55 -10.20 18.16
C ASP A 698 4.93 -11.31 19.05
N PRO A 699 4.26 -10.93 20.15
CA PRO A 699 3.72 -11.89 21.14
C PRO A 699 2.49 -12.67 20.64
N ILE A 700 1.89 -12.30 19.52
CA ILE A 700 0.71 -12.98 18.94
C ILE A 700 1.07 -13.93 17.80
N GLY A 701 2.35 -13.92 17.36
CA GLY A 701 2.94 -14.87 16.42
C GLY A 701 2.61 -14.63 14.96
N VAL A 702 2.32 -13.38 14.54
CA VAL A 702 1.90 -13.03 13.18
C VAL A 702 3.06 -12.48 12.34
N ARG A 703 2.92 -12.57 11.01
CA ARG A 703 3.66 -11.80 10.02
C ARG A 703 2.68 -11.12 9.06
N GLY A 704 3.18 -10.14 8.29
CA GLY A 704 2.33 -9.34 7.41
C GLY A 704 1.68 -10.14 6.27
N ILE A 705 0.39 -9.86 6.00
CA ILE A 705 -0.38 -10.52 4.93
C ILE A 705 -1.06 -9.54 3.97
N GLY A 706 -1.11 -8.26 4.33
CA GLY A 706 -1.92 -7.27 3.60
C GLY A 706 -1.48 -7.04 2.15
N GLU A 707 -0.21 -7.26 1.84
CA GLU A 707 0.40 -6.91 0.55
C GLU A 707 0.95 -8.11 -0.22
N ILE A 708 1.40 -9.16 0.46
CA ILE A 708 2.03 -10.34 -0.16
C ILE A 708 1.17 -10.99 -1.26
N GLY A 709 -0.16 -10.92 -1.14
CA GLY A 709 -1.07 -11.47 -2.13
C GLY A 709 -0.95 -10.83 -3.52
N THR A 710 -0.36 -9.63 -3.64
CA THR A 710 -0.11 -8.94 -4.93
C THR A 710 1.26 -9.32 -5.50
N CYS A 711 2.20 -9.64 -4.61
CA CYS A 711 3.60 -9.88 -4.94
C CYS A 711 3.76 -11.17 -5.73
N GLY A 712 4.38 -11.11 -6.90
CA GLY A 712 4.59 -12.25 -7.80
C GLY A 712 3.43 -12.56 -8.76
N VAL A 713 2.23 -12.02 -8.54
CA VAL A 713 1.06 -12.31 -9.41
C VAL A 713 1.32 -11.98 -10.88
N PRO A 714 1.84 -10.79 -11.25
CA PRO A 714 2.11 -10.49 -12.66
C PRO A 714 3.07 -11.49 -13.32
N ALA A 715 4.07 -11.96 -12.56
CA ALA A 715 5.02 -12.95 -13.06
C ALA A 715 4.36 -14.32 -13.28
N ALA A 716 3.52 -14.79 -12.35
CA ALA A 716 2.80 -16.05 -12.52
C ALA A 716 1.93 -16.04 -13.78
N VAL A 717 1.23 -14.92 -14.04
CA VAL A 717 0.42 -14.71 -15.25
C VAL A 717 1.30 -14.71 -16.51
N ALA A 718 2.38 -13.92 -16.52
CA ALA A 718 3.30 -13.85 -17.66
C ALA A 718 3.94 -15.22 -17.99
N ASN A 719 4.33 -15.98 -16.97
CA ASN A 719 4.88 -17.33 -17.12
C ASN A 719 3.82 -18.33 -17.62
N ALA A 720 2.57 -18.21 -17.18
CA ALA A 720 1.46 -19.00 -17.69
C ALA A 720 1.14 -18.68 -19.16
N ILE A 721 1.15 -17.40 -19.53
CA ILE A 721 0.97 -16.95 -20.92
C ILE A 721 2.11 -17.46 -21.80
N HIS A 722 3.37 -17.40 -21.30
CA HIS A 722 4.48 -17.99 -22.03
C HIS A 722 4.25 -19.51 -22.29
N HIS A 723 3.84 -20.24 -21.25
CA HIS A 723 3.54 -21.68 -21.40
C HIS A 723 2.38 -21.95 -22.37
N ALA A 724 1.37 -21.05 -22.42
CA ALA A 724 0.26 -21.15 -23.36
C ALA A 724 0.69 -20.86 -24.81
N THR A 725 1.50 -19.81 -25.03
CA THR A 725 1.70 -19.21 -26.36
C THR A 725 3.11 -19.34 -26.92
N GLY A 726 4.10 -19.61 -26.09
CA GLY A 726 5.52 -19.53 -26.41
C GLY A 726 6.08 -18.11 -26.44
N LYS A 727 5.26 -17.07 -26.22
CA LYS A 727 5.68 -15.67 -26.22
C LYS A 727 6.19 -15.25 -24.83
N ARG A 728 7.46 -14.85 -24.72
CA ARG A 728 8.05 -14.34 -23.46
C ARG A 728 7.86 -12.81 -23.40
N LEU A 729 6.84 -12.39 -22.64
CA LEU A 729 6.47 -10.97 -22.49
C LEU A 729 7.16 -10.37 -21.27
N ARG A 730 7.65 -9.14 -21.42
CA ARG A 730 8.48 -8.45 -20.43
C ARG A 730 7.97 -7.03 -20.12
N ASP A 731 6.89 -6.64 -20.76
CA ASP A 731 6.24 -5.35 -20.58
C ASP A 731 4.83 -5.54 -20.01
N LEU A 732 4.45 -4.72 -19.02
CA LEU A 732 3.11 -4.72 -18.45
C LEU A 732 2.38 -3.42 -18.81
N PRO A 733 1.05 -3.47 -18.89
CA PRO A 733 0.21 -4.67 -18.90
C PRO A 733 0.41 -5.45 -20.20
N ILE A 734 0.17 -6.76 -20.13
CA ILE A 734 0.15 -7.61 -21.32
C ILE A 734 -1.12 -7.28 -22.12
N THR A 735 -0.96 -6.73 -23.30
CA THR A 735 -2.06 -6.23 -24.13
C THR A 735 -2.64 -7.32 -25.04
N LEU A 736 -3.79 -7.02 -25.66
CA LEU A 736 -4.40 -7.90 -26.66
C LEU A 736 -3.48 -8.08 -27.86
N GLU A 737 -2.84 -6.99 -28.29
CA GLU A 737 -1.92 -6.95 -29.44
C GLU A 737 -0.70 -7.85 -29.24
N ASP A 738 -0.18 -7.93 -28.01
CA ASP A 738 0.95 -8.81 -27.67
C ASP A 738 0.62 -10.30 -27.89
N LEU A 739 -0.64 -10.67 -27.73
CA LEU A 739 -1.12 -12.04 -27.76
C LEU A 739 -1.69 -12.46 -29.09
N MET A 740 -2.19 -11.53 -29.92
CA MET A 740 -2.77 -11.84 -31.22
C MET A 740 -1.77 -12.53 -32.16
N ILE A 741 -2.25 -13.49 -32.93
CA ILE A 741 -1.54 -13.99 -34.09
C ILE A 741 -1.69 -12.96 -35.22
N PRO A 742 -0.60 -12.57 -35.90
CA PRO A 742 -0.70 -11.69 -37.06
C PRO A 742 -1.71 -12.24 -38.06
N PHE A 743 -2.65 -11.41 -38.51
CA PHE A 743 -3.62 -11.79 -39.53
C PHE A 743 -2.82 -12.10 -40.82
N GLU A 744 -2.71 -13.38 -41.18
CA GLU A 744 -2.23 -13.72 -42.49
C GLU A 744 -3.27 -13.18 -43.50
N GLN A 745 -2.91 -12.13 -44.23
CA GLN A 745 -3.74 -11.71 -45.37
C GLN A 745 -3.87 -12.93 -46.29
N PRO A 746 -5.09 -13.35 -46.67
CA PRO A 746 -5.25 -14.44 -47.62
C PRO A 746 -4.46 -14.04 -48.87
N GLY A 747 -3.47 -14.86 -49.21
CA GLY A 747 -2.45 -14.58 -50.19
C GLY A 747 -3.04 -13.98 -51.45
N GLY A 748 -2.60 -12.77 -51.75
CA GLY A 748 -2.74 -12.26 -53.09
C GLY A 748 -2.00 -13.22 -54.04
N ALA A 749 -2.75 -14.03 -54.75
CA ALA A 749 -2.20 -14.81 -55.86
C ALA A 749 -1.54 -13.82 -56.81
N ALA A 750 -0.19 -13.96 -56.98
CA ALA A 750 0.59 -13.27 -57.97
C ALA A 750 0.28 -13.81 -59.39
#